data_f61cffad6318077d33f0e8880c3c2355
#
_entry.id   f61cffad6318077d33f0e8880c3c2355
#
_cell.length_a   1.000
_cell.length_b   1.000
_cell.length_c   1.000
_cell.angle_alpha   90.00
_cell.angle_beta   90.00
_cell.angle_gamma   90.00
#
_symmetry.space_group_name_H-M   'P 1'
#
loop_
_entity.id
_entity.type
_entity.pdbx_description
1 polymer ?
#
loop_
_entity_poly.entity_id
_entity_poly.type
_entity_poly.pdbx_seq_one_letter_code
_entity_poly.pdbx_strand_id
1 'polypeptide(L)'
;MKLPMSWLREWIEVGAEAAAVADALTRRGFYVEGLEARGRSFPGVVVARVLEVARHPNADKLWLCRVTDGTTERRVVCGAPNVTAGMIAPLATVGARLPGGVVIRKSRIRGQDSEGMLCSARELELSDDHQGIVDLERYFGGRDGLAPGRPLDELLGPADTVLEVEVPFNRPDGLGVVGLAREVKAALDGHWTPAAQGWLKKRWSGRSDFDLELEDPEGCPRYIAQAIHGVSIGPSPGWLVQRLEVMGQRSINNVVDLSNLVLFEFGQPVHTFDLGQLNGPSIRVRRARAGETLTTLDGKQRTLSPEVLVIADRTRPVAIAGVMGGADTEVRSPADGEAQGGAAGARAATTRLLLEVAYFQPARVRRSSRALGLSTEASKRFERGVDPEIGPVAAARFVSLLHQLMPEAQSGPARERIAATRSNAPLTLRLARLEGIVGSAVPPEDAARHLEALEFEVRRGDPLRITVPPWRPDVTLEDDLIEEVARARGYERIPEAPLETRGEHAIRSPRERLIERARAAMLARGLNEAWTTTLISGAEARAAAALTGADPARVVTLRNPLSRDGEVLRPHLAPGLLRACALNLQHGEPAVRLFEIGAGFATGSAELPDERLMLGALVTGARWAHAHDQSQQVVDFEDAKGLWEAWLSEMRVDTPEWQTYSGEGWKPGASAEVKSKGSRIAWAGMPSPGLLREWEIEAPVHLFLADLEAILGQPETRAGVRLPGRFPPLRRDVAFSVPAGTRARDVEAVLTGAAGEWLSSIELFDVYAGPGTPEGMRSLAFALQFSHPERTLTESEVQSVQDRMVEAVATQCGGRLRER
;
A
#
# COMPACT_ATOMS: atom_id res chain seq x y z
N MET A 1 -0.36 -13.11 8.02
CA MET A 1 -0.59 -14.13 9.07
C MET A 1 0.75 -14.69 9.49
N LYS A 2 1.07 -14.68 10.78
CA LYS A 2 2.29 -15.31 11.28
C LYS A 2 2.07 -16.81 11.51
N LEU A 3 3.02 -17.64 11.11
CA LEU A 3 2.96 -19.09 11.25
C LEU A 3 4.25 -19.61 11.91
N PRO A 4 4.24 -19.87 13.24
CA PRO A 4 5.36 -20.52 13.92
C PRO A 4 5.49 -21.98 13.48
N MET A 5 6.71 -22.41 13.12
CA MET A 5 6.97 -23.80 12.73
C MET A 5 6.67 -24.81 13.83
N SER A 6 6.91 -24.44 15.10
CA SER A 6 6.56 -25.26 16.24
C SER A 6 5.04 -25.53 16.31
N TRP A 7 4.21 -24.48 16.08
CA TRP A 7 2.76 -24.63 16.09
C TRP A 7 2.24 -25.39 14.86
N LEU A 8 2.85 -25.18 13.69
CA LEU A 8 2.54 -25.98 12.49
C LEU A 8 2.76 -27.48 12.73
N ARG A 9 3.89 -27.86 13.36
CA ARG A 9 4.26 -29.24 13.68
C ARG A 9 3.38 -29.91 14.74
N GLU A 10 2.65 -29.15 15.54
CA GLU A 10 1.60 -29.72 16.42
C GLU A 10 0.43 -30.30 15.60
N TRP A 11 0.19 -29.74 14.42
CA TRP A 11 -0.93 -30.11 13.53
C TRP A 11 -0.53 -31.13 12.48
N ILE A 12 0.63 -31.02 11.88
CA ILE A 12 1.06 -31.89 10.79
C ILE A 12 2.45 -32.50 11.03
N GLU A 13 2.60 -33.72 10.58
CA GLU A 13 3.90 -34.39 10.48
C GLU A 13 4.49 -34.05 9.11
N VAL A 14 5.48 -33.17 9.11
CA VAL A 14 6.26 -32.74 7.94
C VAL A 14 7.72 -32.63 8.33
N GLY A 15 8.60 -33.35 7.64
CA GLY A 15 10.05 -33.32 7.90
C GLY A 15 10.77 -32.13 7.28
N ALA A 16 10.03 -31.17 6.71
CA ALA A 16 10.60 -30.04 5.98
C ALA A 16 11.07 -28.93 6.93
N GLU A 17 12.15 -28.27 6.52
CA GLU A 17 12.65 -27.06 7.15
C GLU A 17 11.79 -25.84 6.75
N ALA A 18 11.88 -24.75 7.55
CA ALA A 18 11.05 -23.55 7.36
C ALA A 18 11.16 -22.96 5.95
N ALA A 19 12.37 -22.97 5.34
CA ALA A 19 12.57 -22.47 3.99
C ALA A 19 11.80 -23.27 2.93
N ALA A 20 11.74 -24.59 3.07
CA ALA A 20 10.99 -25.46 2.15
C ALA A 20 9.47 -25.29 2.34
N VAL A 21 9.00 -25.05 3.57
CA VAL A 21 7.59 -24.72 3.85
C VAL A 21 7.23 -23.38 3.25
N ALA A 22 8.11 -22.37 3.35
CA ALA A 22 7.91 -21.05 2.76
C ALA A 22 7.81 -21.11 1.23
N ASP A 23 8.73 -21.84 0.58
CA ASP A 23 8.69 -22.04 -0.87
C ASP A 23 7.40 -22.76 -1.31
N ALA A 24 7.02 -23.81 -0.59
CA ALA A 24 5.80 -24.56 -0.88
C ALA A 24 4.52 -23.72 -0.75
N LEU A 25 4.41 -22.88 0.27
CA LEU A 25 3.30 -21.95 0.45
C LEU A 25 3.28 -20.88 -0.65
N THR A 26 4.45 -20.28 -0.96
CA THR A 26 4.56 -19.24 -1.98
C THR A 26 4.14 -19.74 -3.35
N ARG A 27 4.62 -20.93 -3.75
CA ARG A 27 4.22 -21.56 -5.02
C ARG A 27 2.72 -21.86 -5.11
N ARG A 28 2.06 -22.00 -3.98
CA ARG A 28 0.61 -22.25 -3.89
C ARG A 28 -0.22 -20.97 -3.68
N GLY A 29 0.40 -19.78 -3.84
CA GLY A 29 -0.29 -18.50 -3.77
C GLY A 29 -0.41 -17.90 -2.37
N PHE A 30 0.27 -18.47 -1.37
CA PHE A 30 0.44 -17.88 -0.05
C PHE A 30 1.86 -17.31 0.03
N TYR A 31 2.03 -16.06 -0.40
CA TYR A 31 3.34 -15.44 -0.43
C TYR A 31 3.93 -15.33 0.97
N VAL A 32 5.17 -15.79 1.15
CA VAL A 32 5.90 -15.66 2.41
C VAL A 32 6.84 -14.48 2.30
N GLU A 33 6.52 -13.40 3.00
CA GLU A 33 7.26 -12.14 2.99
C GLU A 33 8.59 -12.24 3.72
N GLY A 34 8.67 -13.10 4.74
CA GLY A 34 9.87 -13.24 5.55
C GLY A 34 9.88 -14.48 6.45
N LEU A 35 11.08 -14.83 6.87
CA LEU A 35 11.38 -15.85 7.86
C LEU A 35 12.08 -15.19 9.05
N GLU A 36 11.41 -15.14 10.18
CA GLU A 36 11.97 -14.61 11.43
C GLU A 36 12.44 -15.77 12.31
N ALA A 37 13.75 -15.91 12.49
CA ALA A 37 14.29 -16.87 13.44
C ALA A 37 14.09 -16.33 14.86
N ARG A 38 13.26 -16.98 15.64
CA ARG A 38 13.08 -16.73 17.07
C ARG A 38 13.75 -17.87 17.84
N GLY A 39 15.05 -17.79 17.93
CA GLY A 39 15.87 -18.70 18.72
C GLY A 39 16.39 -18.00 19.94
N ARG A 40 16.10 -18.58 21.09
CA ARG A 40 16.62 -18.09 22.35
C ARG A 40 17.51 -19.16 22.92
N SER A 41 18.79 -18.89 22.90
CA SER A 41 19.76 -19.66 23.63
C SER A 41 20.20 -18.81 24.83
N PHE A 42 20.08 -19.39 26.00
CA PHE A 42 20.44 -18.74 27.25
C PHE A 42 21.58 -19.50 27.93
N PRO A 43 22.78 -19.57 27.34
CA PRO A 43 23.89 -20.33 27.92
C PRO A 43 24.20 -19.83 29.31
N GLY A 44 24.08 -20.71 30.29
CA GLY A 44 24.34 -20.39 31.69
C GLY A 44 23.17 -19.77 32.44
N VAL A 45 21.96 -19.71 31.82
CA VAL A 45 20.73 -19.39 32.56
C VAL A 45 20.04 -20.68 32.99
N VAL A 46 19.77 -20.81 34.28
CA VAL A 46 19.22 -22.00 34.88
C VAL A 46 18.00 -21.66 35.76
N VAL A 47 17.15 -22.64 36.00
CA VAL A 47 16.12 -22.54 37.01
C VAL A 47 16.75 -22.44 38.38
N ALA A 48 16.34 -21.45 39.18
CA ALA A 48 16.80 -21.32 40.56
C ALA A 48 15.62 -21.09 41.49
N ARG A 49 15.78 -21.52 42.74
CA ARG A 49 14.86 -21.20 43.81
C ARG A 49 15.43 -20.09 44.69
N VAL A 50 14.63 -19.11 44.98
CA VAL A 50 14.97 -18.07 45.95
C VAL A 50 14.73 -18.61 47.37
N LEU A 51 15.78 -18.73 48.12
CA LEU A 51 15.76 -19.28 49.51
C LEU A 51 15.38 -18.20 50.51
N GLU A 52 15.99 -17.03 50.38
CA GLU A 52 15.83 -15.91 51.33
C GLU A 52 15.88 -14.59 50.59
N VAL A 53 15.13 -13.60 51.09
CA VAL A 53 15.11 -12.22 50.59
C VAL A 53 15.26 -11.27 51.77
N ALA A 54 16.28 -10.42 51.76
CA ALA A 54 16.53 -9.41 52.75
C ALA A 54 16.74 -8.02 52.13
N ARG A 55 16.43 -6.95 52.85
CA ARG A 55 16.68 -5.60 52.35
C ARG A 55 18.19 -5.34 52.21
N HIS A 56 18.57 -4.64 51.16
CA HIS A 56 19.96 -4.25 50.96
C HIS A 56 20.36 -3.16 51.99
N PRO A 57 21.47 -3.30 52.74
CA PRO A 57 21.82 -2.40 53.82
C PRO A 57 22.11 -0.96 53.36
N ASN A 58 22.52 -0.76 52.10
CA ASN A 58 22.97 0.53 51.59
C ASN A 58 22.12 0.99 50.38
N ALA A 59 20.92 0.45 50.18
CA ALA A 59 20.03 0.85 49.07
C ALA A 59 18.59 0.45 49.30
N ASP A 60 17.70 1.43 49.26
CA ASP A 60 16.24 1.26 49.58
C ASP A 60 15.47 0.45 48.54
N LYS A 61 15.93 0.42 47.30
CA LYS A 61 15.26 -0.26 46.17
C LYS A 61 15.91 -1.57 45.78
N LEU A 62 16.86 -2.10 46.57
CA LEU A 62 17.55 -3.34 46.27
C LEU A 62 17.28 -4.39 47.36
N TRP A 63 17.34 -5.64 46.91
CA TRP A 63 17.21 -6.83 47.74
C TRP A 63 18.47 -7.67 47.69
N LEU A 64 18.84 -8.29 48.79
CA LEU A 64 19.85 -9.34 48.86
C LEU A 64 19.12 -10.66 48.89
N CYS A 65 19.29 -11.44 47.81
CA CYS A 65 18.69 -12.74 47.65
C CYS A 65 19.74 -13.85 47.83
N ARG A 66 19.39 -14.90 48.59
CA ARG A 66 20.10 -16.17 48.58
C ARG A 66 19.34 -17.10 47.68
N VAL A 67 19.97 -17.60 46.61
CA VAL A 67 19.35 -18.42 45.59
C VAL A 67 20.12 -19.73 45.41
N THR A 68 19.42 -20.78 45.00
CA THR A 68 20.08 -22.08 44.75
C THR A 68 19.65 -22.63 43.39
N ASP A 69 20.62 -23.20 42.65
CA ASP A 69 20.36 -24.03 41.46
C ASP A 69 20.27 -25.52 41.82
N GLY A 70 20.07 -25.85 43.06
CA GLY A 70 20.03 -27.26 43.54
C GLY A 70 21.37 -27.86 43.88
N THR A 71 22.46 -27.28 43.39
CA THR A 71 23.86 -27.73 43.68
C THR A 71 24.66 -26.66 44.44
N THR A 72 24.45 -25.42 44.13
CA THR A 72 25.21 -24.28 44.66
C THR A 72 24.29 -23.18 45.13
N GLU A 73 24.58 -22.64 46.32
CA GLU A 73 23.95 -21.44 46.81
C GLU A 73 24.75 -20.20 46.43
N ARG A 74 24.07 -19.15 45.95
CA ARG A 74 24.69 -17.89 45.55
C ARG A 74 23.98 -16.71 46.18
N ARG A 75 24.76 -15.63 46.38
CA ARG A 75 24.20 -14.33 46.72
C ARG A 75 23.99 -13.52 45.48
N VAL A 76 22.81 -12.94 45.34
CA VAL A 76 22.43 -12.12 44.19
C VAL A 76 21.79 -10.84 44.68
N VAL A 77 22.20 -9.70 44.15
CA VAL A 77 21.54 -8.43 44.39
C VAL A 77 20.46 -8.24 43.31
N CYS A 78 19.22 -8.06 43.75
CA CYS A 78 18.04 -7.93 42.85
C CYS A 78 17.35 -6.57 43.05
N GLY A 79 16.99 -5.91 41.94
CA GLY A 79 16.26 -4.67 41.96
C GLY A 79 14.75 -4.84 41.75
N ALA A 80 14.29 -6.05 41.52
CA ALA A 80 12.90 -6.30 41.19
C ALA A 80 11.98 -6.25 42.43
N PRO A 81 10.83 -5.61 42.37
CA PRO A 81 9.93 -5.46 43.51
C PRO A 81 9.15 -6.75 43.83
N ASN A 82 9.10 -7.70 42.92
CA ASN A 82 8.27 -8.91 43.02
C ASN A 82 9.04 -10.13 43.56
N VAL A 83 10.33 -9.98 43.88
CA VAL A 83 11.13 -11.12 44.40
C VAL A 83 10.66 -11.52 45.80
N THR A 84 10.39 -12.81 45.98
CA THR A 84 9.94 -13.39 47.27
C THR A 84 10.66 -14.70 47.57
N ALA A 85 10.76 -15.05 48.85
CA ALA A 85 11.29 -16.35 49.26
C ALA A 85 10.36 -17.48 48.79
N GLY A 86 10.95 -18.57 48.29
CA GLY A 86 10.22 -19.71 47.68
C GLY A 86 9.97 -19.58 46.19
N MET A 87 10.14 -18.39 45.59
CA MET A 87 9.95 -18.16 44.16
C MET A 87 10.94 -19.00 43.33
N ILE A 88 10.43 -19.51 42.21
CA ILE A 88 11.25 -20.18 41.17
C ILE A 88 11.47 -19.20 40.04
N ALA A 89 12.71 -18.83 39.77
CA ALA A 89 13.05 -17.79 38.84
C ALA A 89 14.25 -18.18 37.95
N PRO A 90 14.41 -17.61 36.76
CA PRO A 90 15.61 -17.79 35.93
C PRO A 90 16.80 -17.06 36.54
N LEU A 91 17.88 -17.79 36.76
CA LEU A 91 19.14 -17.29 37.25
C LEU A 91 20.22 -17.34 36.15
N ALA A 92 20.64 -16.18 35.71
CA ALA A 92 21.86 -16.07 34.90
C ALA A 92 23.07 -16.19 35.79
N THR A 93 23.82 -17.26 35.67
CA THR A 93 25.04 -17.54 36.46
C THR A 93 26.21 -16.69 35.94
N VAL A 94 27.30 -16.63 36.70
CA VAL A 94 28.53 -15.97 36.25
C VAL A 94 29.05 -16.67 34.99
N GLY A 95 29.25 -15.91 33.90
CA GLY A 95 29.60 -16.42 32.56
C GLY A 95 28.39 -16.58 31.62
N ALA A 96 27.18 -16.52 32.15
CA ALA A 96 25.96 -16.56 31.29
C ALA A 96 25.97 -15.46 30.28
N ARG A 97 25.46 -15.77 29.10
CA ARG A 97 25.23 -14.81 28.00
C ARG A 97 23.74 -14.60 27.82
N LEU A 98 23.31 -13.36 27.97
CA LEU A 98 21.93 -12.95 27.71
C LEU A 98 21.76 -12.43 26.29
N PRO A 99 20.54 -12.39 25.79
CA PRO A 99 20.20 -11.67 24.56
C PRO A 99 20.77 -10.24 24.60
N GLY A 100 21.11 -9.68 23.43
CA GLY A 100 21.77 -8.37 23.38
C GLY A 100 23.27 -8.39 23.73
N GLY A 101 23.88 -9.59 23.95
CA GLY A 101 25.31 -9.74 24.13
C GLY A 101 25.83 -9.45 25.56
N VAL A 102 24.96 -9.30 26.52
CA VAL A 102 25.30 -9.06 27.94
C VAL A 102 25.88 -10.32 28.55
N VAL A 103 27.11 -10.24 29.06
CA VAL A 103 27.78 -11.34 29.80
C VAL A 103 27.73 -11.05 31.29
N ILE A 104 27.17 -11.97 32.05
CA ILE A 104 27.07 -11.86 33.50
C ILE A 104 28.42 -12.08 34.15
N ARG A 105 28.81 -11.15 34.99
CA ARG A 105 30.08 -11.21 35.76
C ARG A 105 29.79 -11.07 37.25
N LYS A 106 30.65 -11.68 38.06
CA LYS A 106 30.62 -11.38 39.49
C LYS A 106 30.88 -9.89 39.69
N SER A 107 29.99 -9.23 40.40
CA SER A 107 30.00 -7.77 40.58
C SER A 107 29.78 -7.41 42.05
N ARG A 108 30.20 -6.22 42.43
CA ARG A 108 29.94 -5.64 43.74
C ARG A 108 29.01 -4.46 43.63
N ILE A 109 27.76 -4.64 44.06
CA ILE A 109 26.70 -3.67 43.92
C ILE A 109 26.44 -3.00 45.29
N ARG A 110 26.70 -1.69 45.36
CA ARG A 110 26.58 -0.93 46.62
C ARG A 110 27.23 -1.57 47.84
N GLY A 111 28.40 -2.24 47.63
CA GLY A 111 29.17 -2.88 48.65
C GLY A 111 28.83 -4.33 48.96
N GLN A 112 27.83 -4.92 48.27
CA GLN A 112 27.44 -6.32 48.39
C GLN A 112 27.83 -7.10 47.15
N ASP A 113 28.35 -8.30 47.32
CA ASP A 113 28.72 -9.17 46.19
C ASP A 113 27.46 -9.78 45.55
N SER A 114 27.41 -9.78 44.22
CA SER A 114 26.42 -10.45 43.39
C SER A 114 27.09 -11.49 42.50
N GLU A 115 26.67 -12.75 42.60
CA GLU A 115 27.23 -13.90 41.88
C GLU A 115 26.28 -14.44 40.82
N GLY A 116 25.56 -13.55 40.17
CA GLY A 116 24.56 -13.84 39.13
C GLY A 116 23.51 -12.75 39.04
N MET A 117 22.52 -12.98 38.24
CA MET A 117 21.40 -12.09 38.05
C MET A 117 20.08 -12.89 37.91
N LEU A 118 19.08 -12.54 38.69
CA LEU A 118 17.71 -12.98 38.44
C LEU A 118 17.13 -12.18 37.28
N CYS A 119 16.58 -12.85 36.28
CA CYS A 119 16.22 -12.22 35.02
C CYS A 119 14.74 -11.84 34.94
N SER A 120 14.48 -10.68 34.36
CA SER A 120 13.15 -10.25 33.90
C SER A 120 12.82 -10.88 32.53
N ALA A 121 11.55 -10.81 32.15
CA ALA A 121 11.11 -11.26 30.82
C ALA A 121 11.78 -10.46 29.69
N ARG A 122 12.00 -9.18 29.89
CA ARG A 122 12.70 -8.33 28.95
C ARG A 122 14.18 -8.70 28.77
N GLU A 123 14.90 -8.98 29.86
CA GLU A 123 16.31 -9.38 29.77
C GLU A 123 16.52 -10.72 29.07
N LEU A 124 15.50 -11.56 29.10
CA LEU A 124 15.45 -12.83 28.37
C LEU A 124 14.75 -12.67 27.02
N GLU A 125 14.37 -11.47 26.63
CA GLU A 125 13.56 -11.21 25.42
C GLU A 125 12.33 -12.11 25.33
N LEU A 126 11.73 -12.48 26.46
CA LEU A 126 10.50 -13.26 26.53
C LEU A 126 9.28 -12.38 26.27
N SER A 127 9.33 -11.13 26.73
CA SER A 127 8.34 -10.06 26.44
C SER A 127 8.96 -8.69 26.80
N ASP A 128 8.23 -7.62 26.52
CA ASP A 128 8.63 -6.25 26.90
C ASP A 128 8.49 -5.95 28.41
N ASP A 129 7.98 -6.90 29.20
CA ASP A 129 7.79 -6.72 30.64
C ASP A 129 9.15 -6.66 31.38
N HIS A 130 9.35 -5.52 32.05
CA HIS A 130 10.54 -5.21 32.85
C HIS A 130 10.20 -4.83 34.30
N GLN A 131 8.93 -4.97 34.71
CA GLN A 131 8.50 -4.55 36.06
C GLN A 131 8.95 -5.48 37.17
N GLY A 132 9.43 -6.68 36.82
CA GLY A 132 9.89 -7.66 37.78
C GLY A 132 10.73 -8.78 37.19
N ILE A 133 11.18 -9.72 38.00
CA ILE A 133 11.77 -10.99 37.55
C ILE A 133 10.70 -11.97 37.14
N VAL A 134 11.03 -12.89 36.23
CA VAL A 134 10.12 -13.96 35.81
C VAL A 134 9.87 -14.93 36.95
N ASP A 135 8.60 -15.10 37.31
CA ASP A 135 8.16 -16.23 38.13
C ASP A 135 7.87 -17.41 37.21
N LEU A 136 8.76 -18.41 37.21
CA LEU A 136 8.66 -19.56 36.31
C LEU A 136 7.46 -20.45 36.62
N GLU A 137 7.04 -20.54 37.88
CA GLU A 137 5.84 -21.30 38.27
C GLU A 137 4.59 -20.69 37.61
N ARG A 138 4.47 -19.35 37.68
CA ARG A 138 3.40 -18.63 37.04
C ARG A 138 3.54 -18.65 35.52
N TYR A 139 4.77 -18.54 35.01
CA TYR A 139 5.06 -18.50 33.59
C TYR A 139 4.65 -19.79 32.87
N PHE A 140 4.92 -20.97 33.49
CA PHE A 140 4.58 -22.28 32.94
C PHE A 140 3.22 -22.83 33.43
N GLY A 141 2.52 -22.13 34.33
CA GLY A 141 1.23 -22.54 34.87
C GLY A 141 1.30 -23.70 35.87
N GLY A 142 2.45 -23.91 36.48
CA GLY A 142 2.65 -24.98 37.49
C GLY A 142 4.13 -25.26 37.79
N ARG A 143 4.39 -26.18 38.70
CA ARG A 143 5.75 -26.55 39.13
C ARG A 143 6.37 -27.70 38.38
N ASP A 144 5.60 -28.38 37.54
CA ASP A 144 6.08 -29.55 36.85
C ASP A 144 7.26 -29.24 35.94
N GLY A 145 8.35 -29.98 36.13
CA GLY A 145 9.56 -29.81 35.36
C GLY A 145 10.45 -28.62 35.76
N LEU A 146 10.09 -27.78 36.75
CA LEU A 146 10.86 -26.65 37.23
C LEU A 146 11.91 -27.04 38.30
N ALA A 147 12.67 -28.07 38.03
CA ALA A 147 13.76 -28.50 38.98
C ALA A 147 14.88 -27.43 38.97
N PRO A 148 15.33 -26.95 40.14
CA PRO A 148 16.51 -26.10 40.23
C PRO A 148 17.75 -26.73 39.54
N GLY A 149 18.50 -25.91 38.76
CA GLY A 149 19.64 -26.36 37.97
C GLY A 149 19.34 -26.76 36.55
N ARG A 150 18.06 -26.96 36.20
CA ARG A 150 17.66 -27.25 34.82
C ARG A 150 17.95 -26.04 33.93
N PRO A 151 18.63 -26.20 32.76
CA PRO A 151 18.82 -25.13 31.80
C PRO A 151 17.49 -24.53 31.33
N LEU A 152 17.41 -23.20 31.24
CA LEU A 152 16.20 -22.50 30.80
C LEU A 152 15.84 -22.87 29.35
N ASP A 153 16.85 -23.08 28.50
CA ASP A 153 16.68 -23.49 27.10
C ASP A 153 15.87 -24.77 26.95
N GLU A 154 16.07 -25.73 27.85
CA GLU A 154 15.31 -26.99 27.81
C GLU A 154 13.84 -26.83 28.19
N LEU A 155 13.50 -25.79 28.95
CA LEU A 155 12.12 -25.50 29.34
C LEU A 155 11.38 -24.72 28.30
N LEU A 156 12.05 -23.80 27.63
CA LEU A 156 11.47 -22.94 26.62
C LEU A 156 11.38 -23.61 25.25
N GLY A 157 12.04 -24.77 25.11
CA GLY A 157 12.07 -25.53 23.85
C GLY A 157 13.09 -24.95 22.84
N PRO A 158 13.23 -25.66 21.71
CA PRO A 158 14.17 -25.26 20.66
C PRO A 158 13.77 -23.92 20.04
N ALA A 159 14.77 -23.30 19.42
CA ALA A 159 14.55 -22.15 18.56
C ALA A 159 13.43 -22.40 17.53
N ASP A 160 12.54 -21.43 17.36
CA ASP A 160 11.44 -21.51 16.39
C ASP A 160 11.70 -20.57 15.21
N THR A 161 11.12 -20.89 14.07
CA THR A 161 11.10 -20.02 12.90
C THR A 161 9.66 -19.61 12.61
N VAL A 162 9.41 -18.32 12.50
CA VAL A 162 8.09 -17.77 12.21
C VAL A 162 8.06 -17.31 10.76
N LEU A 163 7.12 -17.85 10.00
CA LEU A 163 6.84 -17.43 8.63
C LEU A 163 5.86 -16.27 8.67
N GLU A 164 6.15 -15.20 7.94
CA GLU A 164 5.18 -14.14 7.69
C GLU A 164 4.48 -14.39 6.36
N VAL A 165 3.21 -14.81 6.44
CA VAL A 165 2.42 -15.29 5.31
C VAL A 165 1.38 -14.25 4.92
N GLU A 166 1.43 -13.77 3.68
CA GLU A 166 0.35 -13.00 3.07
C GLU A 166 -0.77 -13.96 2.65
N VAL A 167 -1.95 -13.76 3.23
CA VAL A 167 -3.12 -14.61 2.95
C VAL A 167 -4.00 -13.92 1.92
N PRO A 168 -4.20 -14.51 0.73
CA PRO A 168 -5.08 -13.98 -0.30
C PRO A 168 -6.50 -13.75 0.22
N PHE A 169 -7.19 -12.75 -0.32
CA PHE A 169 -8.51 -12.35 0.19
C PHE A 169 -9.55 -13.47 0.05
N ASN A 170 -9.48 -14.25 -1.02
CA ASN A 170 -10.36 -15.41 -1.30
C ASN A 170 -10.05 -16.65 -0.47
N ARG A 171 -8.94 -16.66 0.30
CA ARG A 171 -8.50 -17.80 1.10
C ARG A 171 -8.63 -17.56 2.61
N PRO A 172 -9.87 -17.38 3.13
CA PRO A 172 -10.07 -17.12 4.56
C PRO A 172 -9.61 -18.27 5.47
N ASP A 173 -9.58 -19.49 4.98
CA ASP A 173 -9.03 -20.67 5.67
C ASP A 173 -7.56 -20.46 6.10
N GLY A 174 -6.76 -19.78 5.28
CA GLY A 174 -5.37 -19.43 5.60
C GLY A 174 -5.19 -18.41 6.75
N LEU A 175 -6.28 -17.83 7.27
CA LEU A 175 -6.23 -16.95 8.44
C LEU A 175 -6.18 -17.73 9.78
N GLY A 176 -6.01 -19.04 9.71
CA GLY A 176 -5.76 -19.93 10.84
C GLY A 176 -4.62 -20.91 10.57
N VAL A 177 -3.93 -21.32 11.65
CA VAL A 177 -2.81 -22.28 11.56
C VAL A 177 -3.25 -23.59 10.91
N VAL A 178 -4.45 -24.08 11.23
CA VAL A 178 -5.01 -25.32 10.67
C VAL A 178 -5.21 -25.21 9.16
N GLY A 179 -5.64 -24.06 8.66
CA GLY A 179 -5.82 -23.86 7.21
C GLY A 179 -4.49 -23.83 6.46
N LEU A 180 -3.47 -23.13 6.99
CA LEU A 180 -2.12 -23.16 6.43
C LEU A 180 -1.49 -24.55 6.56
N ALA A 181 -1.74 -25.27 7.67
CA ALA A 181 -1.28 -26.64 7.83
C ALA A 181 -1.85 -27.57 6.77
N ARG A 182 -3.12 -27.39 6.36
CA ARG A 182 -3.75 -28.14 5.27
C ARG A 182 -3.05 -27.91 3.93
N GLU A 183 -2.68 -26.66 3.63
CA GLU A 183 -1.92 -26.34 2.42
C GLU A 183 -0.52 -26.95 2.43
N VAL A 184 0.21 -26.79 3.54
CA VAL A 184 1.55 -27.38 3.69
C VAL A 184 1.50 -28.90 3.61
N LYS A 185 0.52 -29.53 4.27
CA LYS A 185 0.29 -30.98 4.19
C LYS A 185 0.10 -31.44 2.74
N ALA A 186 -0.75 -30.74 2.00
CA ALA A 186 -1.01 -31.07 0.60
C ALA A 186 0.18 -30.77 -0.33
N ALA A 187 1.03 -29.79 0.01
CA ALA A 187 2.17 -29.39 -0.79
C ALA A 187 3.37 -30.32 -0.62
N LEU A 188 3.58 -30.87 0.58
CA LEU A 188 4.77 -31.61 0.98
C LEU A 188 4.47 -33.07 1.34
N ASP A 189 3.33 -33.61 0.90
CA ASP A 189 2.86 -34.97 1.16
C ASP A 189 2.90 -35.35 2.67
N GLY A 190 2.60 -34.36 3.54
CA GLY A 190 2.56 -34.54 4.98
C GLY A 190 1.25 -35.20 5.46
N HIS A 191 1.19 -35.48 6.74
CA HIS A 191 0.02 -36.07 7.37
C HIS A 191 -0.42 -35.29 8.59
N TRP A 192 -1.73 -35.35 8.91
CA TRP A 192 -2.22 -34.85 10.18
C TRP A 192 -1.64 -35.64 11.32
N THR A 193 -1.20 -35.01 12.41
CA THR A 193 -0.83 -35.72 13.63
C THR A 193 -2.04 -36.47 14.21
N PRO A 194 -1.86 -37.53 15.00
CA PRO A 194 -2.98 -38.21 15.65
C PRO A 194 -3.83 -37.27 16.52
N ALA A 195 -3.21 -36.32 17.20
CA ALA A 195 -3.89 -35.31 18.00
C ALA A 195 -4.75 -34.39 17.12
N ALA A 196 -4.22 -33.92 16.01
CA ALA A 196 -4.93 -33.09 15.03
C ALA A 196 -6.16 -33.83 14.46
N GLN A 197 -5.99 -35.11 14.07
CA GLN A 197 -7.12 -35.91 13.59
C GLN A 197 -8.20 -36.09 14.65
N GLY A 198 -7.83 -36.22 15.92
CA GLY A 198 -8.76 -36.28 17.03
C GLY A 198 -9.57 -35.00 17.19
N TRP A 199 -8.92 -33.85 17.06
CA TRP A 199 -9.58 -32.53 17.13
C TRP A 199 -10.51 -32.28 15.94
N LEU A 200 -10.06 -32.48 14.73
CA LEU A 200 -10.82 -32.21 13.50
C LEU A 200 -12.06 -33.09 13.37
N LYS A 201 -12.05 -34.29 13.97
CA LYS A 201 -13.20 -35.19 14.03
C LYS A 201 -14.11 -34.96 15.23
N LYS A 202 -13.70 -34.12 16.20
CA LYS A 202 -14.48 -33.90 17.42
C LYS A 202 -15.78 -33.21 17.07
N ARG A 203 -16.87 -33.81 17.53
CA ARG A 203 -18.20 -33.19 17.40
C ARG A 203 -18.65 -32.86 18.82
N TRP A 204 -19.24 -31.66 18.92
CA TRP A 204 -19.75 -31.22 20.19
C TRP A 204 -21.16 -31.75 20.37
N SER A 205 -21.53 -32.14 21.59
CA SER A 205 -22.86 -32.63 21.91
C SER A 205 -23.31 -32.04 23.25
N GLY A 206 -24.48 -31.45 23.26
CA GLY A 206 -25.10 -30.95 24.49
C GLY A 206 -26.47 -30.37 24.20
N ARG A 207 -27.36 -30.43 25.19
CA ARG A 207 -28.63 -29.71 25.17
C ARG A 207 -28.68 -28.79 26.37
N SER A 208 -29.00 -27.55 26.16
CA SER A 208 -29.12 -26.51 27.18
C SER A 208 -30.54 -25.93 27.14
N ASP A 209 -31.02 -25.55 28.31
CA ASP A 209 -32.24 -24.76 28.49
C ASP A 209 -32.02 -23.27 28.26
N PHE A 210 -30.77 -22.86 27.84
CA PHE A 210 -30.47 -21.49 27.50
C PHE A 210 -31.32 -21.05 26.32
N ASP A 211 -31.99 -19.90 26.46
CA ASP A 211 -32.84 -19.35 25.44
C ASP A 211 -31.97 -18.67 24.35
N LEU A 212 -31.94 -19.28 23.16
CA LEU A 212 -31.18 -18.80 22.00
C LEU A 212 -32.11 -18.62 20.81
N GLU A 213 -32.25 -17.38 20.37
CA GLU A 213 -33.07 -17.00 19.24
C GLU A 213 -32.26 -16.30 18.15
N LEU A 214 -32.44 -16.74 16.91
CA LEU A 214 -31.85 -16.11 15.72
C LEU A 214 -32.95 -15.40 14.94
N GLU A 215 -33.19 -14.11 15.26
CA GLU A 215 -34.20 -13.28 14.59
C GLU A 215 -33.80 -12.90 13.16
N ASP A 216 -32.48 -12.83 12.84
CA ASP A 216 -31.95 -12.71 11.48
C ASP A 216 -31.18 -13.98 11.10
N PRO A 217 -31.88 -15.05 10.65
CA PRO A 217 -31.26 -16.33 10.33
C PRO A 217 -30.33 -16.27 9.09
N GLU A 218 -30.50 -15.27 8.22
CA GLU A 218 -29.59 -15.01 7.11
C GLU A 218 -28.30 -14.33 7.59
N GLY A 219 -28.42 -13.42 8.56
CA GLY A 219 -27.29 -12.72 9.14
C GLY A 219 -26.43 -13.60 10.05
N CYS A 220 -27.09 -14.52 10.77
CA CYS A 220 -26.46 -15.49 11.66
C CYS A 220 -27.02 -16.91 11.43
N PRO A 221 -26.49 -17.65 10.44
CA PRO A 221 -26.95 -19.02 10.15
C PRO A 221 -26.67 -20.03 11.25
N ARG A 222 -25.66 -19.82 12.08
CA ARG A 222 -25.27 -20.77 13.16
C ARG A 222 -24.73 -20.01 14.36
N TYR A 223 -25.15 -20.43 15.54
CA TYR A 223 -24.70 -19.90 16.82
C TYR A 223 -24.64 -20.99 17.90
N ILE A 224 -23.54 -21.01 18.64
CA ILE A 224 -23.32 -21.87 19.79
C ILE A 224 -23.14 -20.97 21.01
N ALA A 225 -23.91 -21.24 22.05
CA ALA A 225 -23.83 -20.62 23.37
C ALA A 225 -23.59 -21.67 24.45
N GLN A 226 -22.56 -21.50 25.27
CA GLN A 226 -22.23 -22.41 26.34
C GLN A 226 -21.91 -21.67 27.64
N ALA A 227 -22.62 -21.99 28.71
CA ALA A 227 -22.32 -21.43 30.00
C ALA A 227 -21.18 -22.19 30.67
N ILE A 228 -20.28 -21.47 31.33
CA ILE A 228 -19.15 -22.01 32.08
C ILE A 228 -19.12 -21.31 33.43
N HIS A 229 -18.99 -22.07 34.51
CA HIS A 229 -19.04 -21.62 35.89
C HIS A 229 -17.72 -21.87 36.62
N GLY A 230 -17.48 -21.13 37.69
CA GLY A 230 -16.29 -21.35 38.54
C GLY A 230 -14.99 -20.91 37.86
N VAL A 231 -15.06 -19.91 36.95
CA VAL A 231 -13.84 -19.37 36.34
C VAL A 231 -13.17 -18.36 37.25
N SER A 232 -11.84 -18.31 37.15
CA SER A 232 -11.01 -17.29 37.82
C SER A 232 -10.22 -16.52 36.79
N ILE A 233 -10.57 -15.23 36.60
CA ILE A 233 -9.91 -14.36 35.61
C ILE A 233 -8.62 -13.84 36.20
N GLY A 234 -7.53 -14.03 35.48
CA GLY A 234 -6.20 -13.61 35.87
C GLY A 234 -5.23 -13.54 34.72
N PRO A 235 -3.96 -13.29 34.96
CA PRO A 235 -2.94 -13.29 33.94
C PRO A 235 -2.83 -14.66 33.27
N SER A 236 -2.52 -14.64 31.99
CA SER A 236 -2.25 -15.87 31.20
C SER A 236 -0.92 -16.51 31.59
N PRO A 237 -0.80 -17.84 31.50
CA PRO A 237 0.51 -18.51 31.62
C PRO A 237 1.42 -18.10 30.47
N GLY A 238 2.75 -18.12 30.74
CA GLY A 238 3.75 -17.60 29.83
C GLY A 238 3.75 -18.23 28.44
N TRP A 239 3.45 -19.57 28.36
CA TRP A 239 3.37 -20.24 27.05
C TRP A 239 2.26 -19.65 26.16
N LEU A 240 1.12 -19.25 26.75
CA LEU A 240 0.01 -18.64 26.04
C LEU A 240 0.36 -17.20 25.61
N VAL A 241 0.97 -16.44 26.53
CA VAL A 241 1.46 -15.08 26.24
C VAL A 241 2.44 -15.11 25.08
N GLN A 242 3.47 -15.96 25.12
CA GLN A 242 4.45 -16.08 24.03
C GLN A 242 3.81 -16.43 22.69
N ARG A 243 2.88 -17.39 22.69
CA ARG A 243 2.23 -17.83 21.45
C ARG A 243 1.44 -16.69 20.81
N LEU A 244 0.77 -15.85 21.61
CA LEU A 244 0.03 -14.68 21.12
C LEU A 244 0.95 -13.54 20.70
N GLU A 245 2.01 -13.29 21.44
CA GLU A 245 3.00 -12.26 21.06
C GLU A 245 3.67 -12.58 19.72
N VAL A 246 3.98 -13.84 19.44
CA VAL A 246 4.46 -14.28 18.14
C VAL A 246 3.46 -13.96 17.03
N MET A 247 2.15 -14.09 17.34
CA MET A 247 1.07 -13.71 16.42
C MET A 247 0.85 -12.21 16.32
N GLY A 248 1.61 -11.39 17.07
CA GLY A 248 1.48 -9.94 17.12
C GLY A 248 0.33 -9.46 18.02
N GLN A 249 -0.13 -10.31 18.95
CA GLN A 249 -1.20 -9.97 19.88
C GLN A 249 -0.66 -9.73 21.28
N ARG A 250 -1.16 -8.70 21.92
CA ARG A 250 -0.89 -8.41 23.32
C ARG A 250 -1.77 -9.30 24.21
N SER A 251 -1.18 -9.92 25.23
CA SER A 251 -1.91 -10.63 26.26
C SER A 251 -2.80 -9.69 27.08
N ILE A 252 -4.02 -10.12 27.36
CA ILE A 252 -5.02 -9.36 28.14
C ILE A 252 -5.31 -10.10 29.47
N ASN A 253 -5.92 -11.27 29.40
CA ASN A 253 -6.15 -12.17 30.51
C ASN A 253 -6.32 -13.60 30.00
N ASN A 254 -6.29 -14.58 30.89
CA ASN A 254 -6.31 -16.01 30.56
C ASN A 254 -7.52 -16.45 29.73
N VAL A 255 -8.67 -15.83 29.85
CA VAL A 255 -9.88 -16.19 29.08
C VAL A 255 -9.89 -15.53 27.70
N VAL A 256 -9.58 -14.23 27.64
CA VAL A 256 -9.50 -13.51 26.34
C VAL A 256 -8.38 -14.07 25.49
N ASP A 257 -7.26 -14.39 26.10
CA ASP A 257 -6.11 -14.96 25.41
C ASP A 257 -6.38 -16.36 24.86
N LEU A 258 -7.14 -17.19 25.58
CA LEU A 258 -7.63 -18.46 25.03
C LEU A 258 -8.55 -18.27 23.83
N SER A 259 -9.43 -17.26 23.83
CA SER A 259 -10.28 -16.97 22.68
C SER A 259 -9.46 -16.51 21.47
N ASN A 260 -8.41 -15.70 21.69
CA ASN A 260 -7.47 -15.30 20.64
C ASN A 260 -6.65 -16.50 20.13
N LEU A 261 -6.20 -17.40 21.01
CA LEU A 261 -5.48 -18.60 20.60
C LEU A 261 -6.33 -19.44 19.64
N VAL A 262 -7.59 -19.70 19.99
CA VAL A 262 -8.52 -20.48 19.17
C VAL A 262 -8.81 -19.78 17.83
N LEU A 263 -8.93 -18.45 17.85
CA LEU A 263 -9.09 -17.64 16.66
C LEU A 263 -7.92 -17.83 15.68
N PHE A 264 -6.67 -17.77 16.15
CA PHE A 264 -5.49 -17.99 15.31
C PHE A 264 -5.29 -19.45 14.93
N GLU A 265 -5.70 -20.38 15.78
CA GLU A 265 -5.57 -21.81 15.52
C GLU A 265 -6.48 -22.25 14.36
N PHE A 266 -7.78 -21.90 14.41
CA PHE A 266 -8.79 -22.37 13.46
C PHE A 266 -9.29 -21.30 12.46
N GLY A 267 -8.89 -20.04 12.63
CA GLY A 267 -9.50 -18.96 11.87
C GLY A 267 -10.94 -18.62 12.32
N GLN A 268 -11.39 -19.20 13.42
CA GLN A 268 -12.74 -19.02 13.98
C GLN A 268 -12.70 -18.08 15.18
N PRO A 269 -13.28 -16.88 15.08
CA PRO A 269 -13.41 -16.00 16.24
C PRO A 269 -14.32 -16.61 17.30
N VAL A 270 -13.89 -16.49 18.53
CA VAL A 270 -14.61 -16.95 19.73
C VAL A 270 -14.73 -15.75 20.68
N HIS A 271 -15.89 -15.57 21.29
CA HIS A 271 -16.10 -14.52 22.27
C HIS A 271 -16.65 -15.05 23.58
N THR A 272 -16.37 -14.30 24.66
CA THR A 272 -16.85 -14.65 25.99
C THR A 272 -17.50 -13.44 26.64
N PHE A 273 -18.74 -13.62 27.11
CA PHE A 273 -19.45 -12.62 27.91
C PHE A 273 -19.39 -12.99 29.38
N ASP A 274 -19.37 -11.97 30.24
CA ASP A 274 -19.70 -12.17 31.65
C ASP A 274 -21.19 -12.50 31.77
N LEU A 275 -21.48 -13.78 32.06
CA LEU A 275 -22.86 -14.27 32.19
C LEU A 275 -23.65 -13.57 33.30
N GLY A 276 -22.95 -13.04 34.32
CA GLY A 276 -23.54 -12.26 35.41
C GLY A 276 -24.04 -10.87 34.97
N GLN A 277 -23.58 -10.37 33.85
CA GLN A 277 -23.96 -9.06 33.31
C GLN A 277 -25.04 -9.12 32.22
N LEU A 278 -25.44 -10.33 31.82
CA LEU A 278 -26.54 -10.54 30.88
C LEU A 278 -27.88 -10.47 31.57
N ASN A 279 -28.83 -9.79 30.98
CA ASN A 279 -30.21 -9.71 31.45
C ASN A 279 -30.99 -10.97 31.08
N GLY A 280 -30.94 -11.98 31.95
CA GLY A 280 -31.55 -13.28 31.77
C GLY A 280 -30.69 -14.29 30.99
N PRO A 281 -30.98 -15.61 31.06
CA PRO A 281 -30.23 -16.64 30.35
C PRO A 281 -30.69 -16.72 28.87
N SER A 282 -30.61 -15.61 28.16
CA SER A 282 -31.12 -15.46 26.79
C SER A 282 -30.20 -14.66 25.93
N ILE A 283 -29.96 -15.12 24.69
CA ILE A 283 -29.26 -14.39 23.62
C ILE A 283 -30.18 -14.34 22.42
N ARG A 284 -30.23 -13.16 21.79
CA ARG A 284 -30.92 -12.90 20.53
C ARG A 284 -29.95 -12.30 19.52
N VAL A 285 -29.87 -12.93 18.37
CA VAL A 285 -29.09 -12.34 17.25
C VAL A 285 -30.09 -11.71 16.28
N ARG A 286 -29.99 -10.39 16.16
CA ARG A 286 -30.96 -9.57 15.42
C ARG A 286 -30.32 -8.35 14.78
N ARG A 287 -31.06 -7.68 13.95
CA ARG A 287 -30.64 -6.33 13.49
C ARG A 287 -30.83 -5.33 14.62
N ALA A 288 -29.93 -4.33 14.68
CA ALA A 288 -30.06 -3.22 15.60
C ALA A 288 -31.37 -2.44 15.32
N ARG A 289 -31.96 -1.87 16.36
CA ARG A 289 -33.07 -0.95 16.24
C ARG A 289 -32.56 0.43 15.91
N ALA A 290 -33.32 1.24 15.18
CA ALA A 290 -32.91 2.59 14.82
C ALA A 290 -32.62 3.43 16.08
N GLY A 291 -31.42 4.03 16.15
CA GLY A 291 -30.96 4.85 17.27
C GLY A 291 -30.53 4.07 18.51
N GLU A 292 -30.51 2.73 18.46
CA GLU A 292 -29.98 1.90 19.54
C GLU A 292 -28.50 2.19 19.74
N THR A 293 -28.01 2.22 20.98
CA THR A 293 -26.61 2.55 21.30
C THR A 293 -25.92 1.40 22.00
N LEU A 294 -24.61 1.27 21.77
CA LEU A 294 -23.74 0.32 22.44
C LEU A 294 -22.39 0.98 22.75
N THR A 295 -21.92 0.86 23.97
CA THR A 295 -20.53 1.16 24.31
C THR A 295 -19.69 -0.07 24.05
N THR A 296 -18.77 0.02 23.10
CA THR A 296 -17.90 -1.08 22.69
C THR A 296 -16.67 -1.21 23.60
N LEU A 297 -15.93 -2.33 23.51
CA LEU A 297 -14.74 -2.63 24.33
C LEU A 297 -13.64 -1.56 24.23
N ASP A 298 -13.60 -0.75 23.18
CA ASP A 298 -12.69 0.40 23.04
C ASP A 298 -13.17 1.67 23.80
N GLY A 299 -14.22 1.54 24.61
CA GLY A 299 -14.79 2.61 25.44
C GLY A 299 -15.63 3.64 24.69
N LYS A 300 -15.86 3.47 23.39
CA LYS A 300 -16.61 4.43 22.56
C LYS A 300 -18.09 4.06 22.50
N GLN A 301 -18.96 5.03 22.76
CA GLN A 301 -20.38 4.88 22.51
C GLN A 301 -20.70 5.03 21.02
N ARG A 302 -21.44 4.07 20.47
CA ARG A 302 -21.79 4.02 19.04
C ARG A 302 -23.30 3.96 18.89
N THR A 303 -23.81 4.80 18.00
CA THR A 303 -25.20 4.72 17.53
C THR A 303 -25.30 3.73 16.40
N LEU A 304 -26.19 2.77 16.51
CA LEU A 304 -26.34 1.65 15.57
C LEU A 304 -27.47 1.94 14.57
N SER A 305 -27.20 1.62 13.32
CA SER A 305 -28.23 1.63 12.27
C SER A 305 -28.88 0.24 12.14
N PRO A 306 -30.06 0.11 11.54
CA PRO A 306 -30.71 -1.19 11.30
C PRO A 306 -29.93 -2.12 10.36
N GLU A 307 -28.90 -1.64 9.69
CA GLU A 307 -28.00 -2.48 8.88
C GLU A 307 -26.99 -3.29 9.73
N VAL A 308 -26.78 -2.87 10.98
CA VAL A 308 -25.85 -3.51 11.90
C VAL A 308 -26.49 -4.73 12.53
N LEU A 309 -25.82 -5.88 12.46
CA LEU A 309 -26.20 -7.08 13.18
C LEU A 309 -25.66 -7.01 14.61
N VAL A 310 -26.50 -7.29 15.59
CA VAL A 310 -26.14 -7.26 17.00
C VAL A 310 -26.45 -8.58 17.68
N ILE A 311 -25.64 -8.88 18.70
CA ILE A 311 -25.98 -9.87 19.71
C ILE A 311 -26.59 -9.08 20.86
N ALA A 312 -27.77 -9.48 21.29
CA ALA A 312 -28.53 -8.82 22.34
C ALA A 312 -28.89 -9.81 23.45
N ASP A 313 -28.97 -9.34 24.68
CA ASP A 313 -29.67 -10.03 25.75
C ASP A 313 -31.18 -9.77 25.65
N ARG A 314 -31.94 -10.04 26.66
CA ARG A 314 -33.40 -9.82 26.68
C ARG A 314 -33.78 -8.34 26.48
N THR A 315 -32.92 -7.40 26.81
CA THR A 315 -33.25 -5.96 26.93
C THR A 315 -32.42 -5.06 25.99
N ARG A 316 -31.15 -5.38 25.77
CA ARG A 316 -30.20 -4.48 25.09
C ARG A 316 -29.21 -5.23 24.20
N PRO A 317 -28.55 -4.53 23.25
CA PRO A 317 -27.41 -5.10 22.54
C PRO A 317 -26.22 -5.25 23.49
N VAL A 318 -25.48 -6.35 23.37
CA VAL A 318 -24.29 -6.68 24.15
C VAL A 318 -23.03 -6.82 23.30
N ALA A 319 -23.19 -6.96 21.98
CA ALA A 319 -22.06 -6.95 21.04
C ALA A 319 -22.54 -6.56 19.64
N ILE A 320 -21.61 -6.04 18.83
CA ILE A 320 -21.75 -5.96 17.37
C ILE A 320 -21.29 -7.30 16.82
N ALA A 321 -22.23 -8.06 16.25
CA ALA A 321 -22.03 -9.43 15.82
C ALA A 321 -20.85 -9.57 14.85
N GLY A 322 -19.86 -10.37 15.22
CA GLY A 322 -18.65 -10.63 14.44
C GLY A 322 -17.66 -9.46 14.33
N VAL A 323 -17.89 -8.36 15.06
CA VAL A 323 -17.02 -7.17 15.00
C VAL A 323 -16.39 -6.86 16.35
N MET A 324 -17.20 -6.56 17.38
CA MET A 324 -16.65 -6.14 18.67
C MET A 324 -17.68 -6.34 19.80
N GLY A 325 -17.22 -6.83 20.95
CA GLY A 325 -18.02 -6.96 22.17
C GLY A 325 -18.37 -5.61 22.78
N GLY A 326 -19.40 -5.63 23.65
CA GLY A 326 -19.79 -4.48 24.46
C GLY A 326 -19.04 -4.43 25.77
N ALA A 327 -18.68 -3.23 26.23
CA ALA A 327 -17.96 -2.98 27.47
C ALA A 327 -18.73 -3.45 28.75
N ASP A 328 -20.06 -3.46 28.66
CA ASP A 328 -20.89 -3.83 29.78
C ASP A 328 -20.86 -5.32 30.15
N THR A 329 -20.52 -6.16 29.20
CA THR A 329 -20.44 -7.63 29.34
C THR A 329 -19.02 -8.15 29.24
N GLU A 330 -18.04 -7.25 29.33
CA GLU A 330 -16.61 -7.57 29.33
C GLU A 330 -16.24 -8.46 30.52
N VAL A 331 -15.38 -9.43 30.28
CA VAL A 331 -14.81 -10.33 31.28
C VAL A 331 -13.75 -9.59 32.10
N ARG A 332 -13.88 -9.54 33.41
CA ARG A 332 -13.06 -8.76 34.32
C ARG A 332 -12.33 -9.59 35.37
N SER A 333 -11.09 -9.21 35.62
CA SER A 333 -10.29 -9.74 36.73
C SER A 333 -10.61 -9.02 38.05
N PRO A 334 -10.25 -9.62 39.20
CA PRO A 334 -10.33 -8.93 40.48
C PRO A 334 -9.54 -7.61 40.52
N ALA A 335 -8.38 -7.54 39.88
CA ALA A 335 -7.52 -6.37 39.79
C ALA A 335 -8.17 -5.17 39.06
N ASP A 336 -9.08 -5.41 38.13
CA ASP A 336 -9.80 -4.34 37.42
C ASP A 336 -10.77 -3.58 38.33
N GLY A 337 -11.27 -4.23 39.38
CA GLY A 337 -12.12 -3.60 40.43
C GLY A 337 -11.33 -2.70 41.36
N GLU A 338 -10.07 -3.05 41.68
CA GLU A 338 -9.20 -2.26 42.56
C GLU A 338 -8.66 -0.99 41.86
N ALA A 339 -8.36 -1.09 40.56
CA ALA A 339 -7.88 0.04 39.77
C ALA A 339 -8.91 1.18 39.65
N GLN A 340 -10.19 0.91 39.81
CA GLN A 340 -11.28 1.90 39.74
C GLN A 340 -11.61 2.52 41.12
N GLY A 341 -10.75 2.36 42.12
CA GLY A 341 -10.78 3.15 43.36
C GLY A 341 -11.92 2.82 44.32
N GLY A 342 -12.41 1.58 44.40
CA GLY A 342 -13.35 1.16 45.43
C GLY A 342 -14.67 1.94 45.55
N ALA A 343 -15.05 2.69 44.51
CA ALA A 343 -16.28 3.47 44.50
C ALA A 343 -17.51 2.56 44.53
N ALA A 344 -18.54 2.98 45.21
CA ALA A 344 -19.86 2.32 45.23
C ALA A 344 -20.38 2.13 43.81
N GLY A 345 -20.19 0.93 43.25
CA GLY A 345 -20.47 0.61 41.86
C GLY A 345 -19.40 -0.24 41.14
N ALA A 346 -18.29 -0.62 41.80
CA ALA A 346 -17.28 -1.50 41.24
C ALA A 346 -17.93 -2.87 40.94
N ARG A 347 -17.88 -3.31 39.65
CA ARG A 347 -18.39 -4.61 39.24
C ARG A 347 -17.53 -5.71 39.82
N ALA A 348 -18.13 -6.78 40.31
CA ALA A 348 -17.42 -7.96 40.83
C ALA A 348 -16.62 -8.63 39.68
N ALA A 349 -15.56 -9.35 40.10
CA ALA A 349 -14.83 -10.20 39.18
C ALA A 349 -15.73 -11.25 38.54
N THR A 350 -15.47 -11.54 37.24
CA THR A 350 -16.23 -12.54 36.48
C THR A 350 -15.95 -13.95 36.99
N THR A 351 -16.99 -14.65 37.38
CA THR A 351 -16.94 -16.07 37.82
C THR A 351 -17.74 -17.01 36.94
N ARG A 352 -18.52 -16.45 36.00
CA ARG A 352 -19.37 -17.17 35.06
C ARG A 352 -19.25 -16.58 33.67
N LEU A 353 -19.02 -17.43 32.69
CA LEU A 353 -18.90 -17.04 31.28
C LEU A 353 -20.05 -17.61 30.45
N LEU A 354 -20.43 -16.87 29.43
CA LEU A 354 -21.12 -17.40 28.26
C LEU A 354 -20.13 -17.39 27.09
N LEU A 355 -19.74 -18.60 26.67
CA LEU A 355 -18.94 -18.81 25.47
C LEU A 355 -19.85 -18.67 24.23
N GLU A 356 -19.41 -17.85 23.28
CA GLU A 356 -20.00 -17.64 21.96
C GLU A 356 -19.10 -18.21 20.89
N VAL A 357 -19.64 -19.02 20.00
CA VAL A 357 -19.01 -19.39 18.73
C VAL A 357 -20.08 -19.38 17.66
N ALA A 358 -19.90 -18.50 16.67
CA ALA A 358 -20.95 -18.27 15.68
C ALA A 358 -20.41 -18.27 14.24
N TYR A 359 -21.31 -18.46 13.30
CA TYR A 359 -21.10 -18.14 11.90
C TYR A 359 -21.98 -16.97 11.51
N PHE A 360 -21.36 -15.87 11.14
CA PHE A 360 -22.05 -14.68 10.65
C PHE A 360 -21.86 -14.55 9.13
N GLN A 361 -22.88 -14.06 8.46
CA GLN A 361 -22.88 -13.86 7.02
C GLN A 361 -21.84 -12.77 6.66
N PRO A 362 -20.83 -13.08 5.82
CA PRO A 362 -19.68 -12.20 5.55
C PRO A 362 -20.04 -10.78 5.13
N ALA A 363 -21.00 -10.63 4.21
CA ALA A 363 -21.43 -9.32 3.72
C ALA A 363 -22.12 -8.47 4.81
N ARG A 364 -22.76 -9.09 5.80
CA ARG A 364 -23.34 -8.40 6.96
C ARG A 364 -22.26 -7.83 7.86
N VAL A 365 -21.28 -8.66 8.22
CA VAL A 365 -20.14 -8.22 9.06
C VAL A 365 -19.37 -7.11 8.37
N ARG A 366 -19.09 -7.24 7.08
CA ARG A 366 -18.41 -6.19 6.30
C ARG A 366 -19.17 -4.87 6.29
N ARG A 367 -20.50 -4.90 6.11
CA ARG A 367 -21.34 -3.69 6.18
C ARG A 367 -21.31 -3.05 7.56
N SER A 368 -21.47 -3.84 8.61
CA SER A 368 -21.41 -3.37 10.00
C SER A 368 -20.04 -2.75 10.34
N SER A 369 -18.96 -3.43 9.98
CA SER A 369 -17.57 -2.99 10.15
C SER A 369 -17.31 -1.64 9.46
N ARG A 370 -17.70 -1.51 8.19
CA ARG A 370 -17.55 -0.28 7.42
C ARG A 370 -18.41 0.88 7.95
N ALA A 371 -19.69 0.62 8.26
CA ALA A 371 -20.59 1.64 8.76
C ALA A 371 -20.11 2.26 10.08
N LEU A 372 -19.40 1.48 10.90
CA LEU A 372 -18.90 1.89 12.20
C LEU A 372 -17.41 2.28 12.20
N GLY A 373 -16.72 2.14 11.07
CA GLY A 373 -15.28 2.41 10.95
C GLY A 373 -14.42 1.50 11.84
N LEU A 374 -14.85 0.23 12.03
CA LEU A 374 -14.19 -0.74 12.87
C LEU A 374 -13.51 -1.83 12.03
N SER A 375 -12.28 -2.19 12.40
CA SER A 375 -11.58 -3.35 11.85
C SER A 375 -10.88 -4.11 12.97
N THR A 376 -11.27 -5.35 13.19
CA THR A 376 -10.74 -6.22 14.23
C THR A 376 -10.30 -7.56 13.64
N GLU A 377 -9.51 -8.35 14.40
CA GLU A 377 -9.12 -9.67 13.96
C GLU A 377 -10.33 -10.62 13.75
N ALA A 378 -11.42 -10.39 14.51
CA ALA A 378 -12.68 -11.11 14.31
C ALA A 378 -13.37 -10.65 13.01
N SER A 379 -13.55 -9.33 12.80
CA SER A 379 -14.23 -8.83 11.61
C SER A 379 -13.49 -9.18 10.33
N LYS A 380 -12.15 -9.13 10.31
CA LYS A 380 -11.32 -9.55 9.17
C LYS A 380 -11.57 -11.01 8.75
N ARG A 381 -11.83 -11.90 9.71
CA ARG A 381 -12.14 -13.31 9.42
C ARG A 381 -13.57 -13.49 8.96
N PHE A 382 -14.51 -12.95 9.71
CA PHE A 382 -15.93 -13.08 9.36
C PHE A 382 -16.27 -12.43 8.02
N GLU A 383 -15.72 -11.26 7.71
CA GLU A 383 -16.01 -10.59 6.43
C GLU A 383 -15.46 -11.30 5.19
N ARG A 384 -14.42 -12.15 5.37
CA ARG A 384 -13.89 -13.02 4.32
C ARG A 384 -14.61 -14.35 4.24
N GLY A 385 -15.22 -14.77 5.36
CA GLY A 385 -15.88 -16.06 5.54
C GLY A 385 -15.07 -17.03 6.39
N VAL A 386 -15.70 -17.58 7.40
CA VAL A 386 -15.14 -18.65 8.22
C VAL A 386 -15.77 -19.99 7.83
N ASP A 387 -15.16 -21.09 8.24
CA ASP A 387 -15.76 -22.41 8.05
C ASP A 387 -17.04 -22.57 8.90
N PRO A 388 -18.23 -22.71 8.30
CA PRO A 388 -19.48 -22.83 9.05
C PRO A 388 -19.56 -24.10 9.91
N GLU A 389 -18.70 -25.10 9.68
CA GLU A 389 -18.70 -26.38 10.38
C GLU A 389 -17.64 -26.47 11.49
N ILE A 390 -16.71 -25.52 11.58
CA ILE A 390 -15.62 -25.56 12.57
C ILE A 390 -16.06 -25.14 13.99
N GLY A 391 -17.21 -24.46 14.10
CA GLY A 391 -17.70 -23.92 15.38
C GLY A 391 -17.69 -24.92 16.54
N PRO A 392 -18.24 -26.16 16.40
CA PRO A 392 -18.19 -27.16 17.45
C PRO A 392 -16.78 -27.59 17.86
N VAL A 393 -15.84 -27.63 16.93
CA VAL A 393 -14.43 -27.96 17.19
C VAL A 393 -13.77 -26.83 17.98
N ALA A 394 -13.97 -25.59 17.56
CA ALA A 394 -13.43 -24.39 18.22
C ALA A 394 -13.98 -24.27 19.66
N ALA A 395 -15.28 -24.46 19.85
CA ALA A 395 -15.89 -24.47 21.19
C ALA A 395 -15.28 -25.54 22.09
N ALA A 396 -15.17 -26.77 21.59
CA ALA A 396 -14.58 -27.86 22.34
C ALA A 396 -13.09 -27.64 22.68
N ARG A 397 -12.35 -27.00 21.76
CA ARG A 397 -10.94 -26.66 21.99
C ARG A 397 -10.79 -25.58 23.06
N PHE A 398 -11.60 -24.52 22.99
CA PHE A 398 -11.63 -23.48 24.02
C PHE A 398 -11.92 -24.07 25.41
N VAL A 399 -12.98 -24.87 25.53
CA VAL A 399 -13.37 -25.51 26.81
C VAL A 399 -12.27 -26.43 27.33
N SER A 400 -11.63 -27.22 26.45
CA SER A 400 -10.55 -28.11 26.86
C SER A 400 -9.34 -27.35 27.39
N LEU A 401 -8.94 -26.28 26.73
CA LEU A 401 -7.82 -25.43 27.15
C LEU A 401 -8.17 -24.67 28.45
N LEU A 402 -9.40 -24.21 28.56
CA LEU A 402 -9.85 -23.54 29.76
C LEU A 402 -9.81 -24.48 30.99
N HIS A 403 -10.24 -25.74 30.85
CA HIS A 403 -10.14 -26.74 31.92
C HIS A 403 -8.69 -27.11 32.27
N GLN A 404 -7.76 -27.02 31.31
CA GLN A 404 -6.32 -27.16 31.59
C GLN A 404 -5.79 -26.04 32.48
N LEU A 405 -6.23 -24.79 32.25
CA LEU A 405 -5.83 -23.62 33.05
C LEU A 405 -6.62 -23.50 34.36
N MET A 406 -7.86 -23.97 34.35
CA MET A 406 -8.82 -23.87 35.47
C MET A 406 -9.54 -25.21 35.67
N PRO A 407 -8.88 -26.19 36.32
CA PRO A 407 -9.48 -27.51 36.53
C PRO A 407 -10.80 -27.50 37.30
N GLU A 408 -11.00 -26.50 38.17
CA GLU A 408 -12.22 -26.30 38.95
C GLU A 408 -13.40 -25.73 38.17
N ALA A 409 -13.15 -25.19 36.95
CA ALA A 409 -14.22 -24.67 36.13
C ALA A 409 -15.16 -25.77 35.65
N GLN A 410 -16.46 -25.49 35.62
CA GLN A 410 -17.48 -26.41 35.21
C GLN A 410 -18.18 -25.91 33.96
N SER A 411 -18.12 -26.70 32.89
CA SER A 411 -18.84 -26.40 31.66
C SER A 411 -20.27 -26.87 31.80
N GLY A 412 -21.17 -25.90 31.75
CA GLY A 412 -22.60 -26.20 31.63
C GLY A 412 -22.93 -26.76 30.24
N PRO A 413 -24.19 -27.17 30.03
CA PRO A 413 -24.64 -27.60 28.72
C PRO A 413 -24.60 -26.44 27.72
N ALA A 414 -24.29 -26.72 26.45
CA ALA A 414 -24.37 -25.75 25.41
C ALA A 414 -25.66 -25.83 24.61
N ARG A 415 -26.06 -24.73 24.03
CA ARG A 415 -27.13 -24.57 23.08
C ARG A 415 -26.60 -24.26 21.70
N GLU A 416 -26.97 -25.04 20.74
CA GLU A 416 -26.68 -24.78 19.35
C GLU A 416 -27.97 -24.49 18.58
N ARG A 417 -27.93 -23.46 17.74
CA ARG A 417 -29.00 -23.12 16.80
C ARG A 417 -28.42 -23.07 15.41
N ILE A 418 -28.97 -23.87 14.51
CA ILE A 418 -28.66 -23.89 13.10
C ILE A 418 -29.91 -23.45 12.36
N ALA A 419 -29.88 -22.24 11.77
CA ALA A 419 -31.00 -21.68 11.05
C ALA A 419 -30.91 -21.96 9.54
N ALA A 420 -29.68 -22.06 9.01
CA ALA A 420 -29.44 -22.44 7.64
C ALA A 420 -28.14 -23.24 7.51
N THR A 421 -28.15 -24.25 6.68
CA THR A 421 -26.97 -25.02 6.28
C THR A 421 -26.61 -24.61 4.88
N ARG A 422 -25.31 -24.39 4.62
CA ARG A 422 -24.82 -24.19 3.25
C ARG A 422 -25.03 -25.46 2.46
N SER A 423 -25.80 -25.41 1.38
CA SER A 423 -25.89 -26.53 0.43
C SER A 423 -24.63 -26.53 -0.43
N ASN A 424 -23.78 -27.53 -0.26
CA ASN A 424 -22.65 -27.76 -1.12
C ASN A 424 -23.08 -28.72 -2.25
N ALA A 425 -23.82 -28.20 -3.24
CA ALA A 425 -24.06 -28.97 -4.46
C ALA A 425 -22.72 -29.32 -5.11
N PRO A 426 -22.49 -30.57 -5.53
CA PRO A 426 -21.24 -30.95 -6.17
C PRO A 426 -21.03 -30.12 -7.44
N LEU A 427 -19.82 -29.58 -7.58
CA LEU A 427 -19.38 -28.93 -8.79
C LEU A 427 -18.90 -29.98 -9.80
N THR A 428 -18.94 -29.62 -11.07
CA THR A 428 -18.51 -30.46 -12.18
C THR A 428 -17.23 -29.90 -12.77
N LEU A 429 -16.19 -30.72 -12.95
CA LEU A 429 -14.95 -30.36 -13.62
C LEU A 429 -14.81 -31.16 -14.92
N ARG A 430 -14.97 -30.49 -16.05
CA ARG A 430 -14.78 -31.04 -17.40
C ARG A 430 -13.29 -31.08 -17.76
N LEU A 431 -12.77 -32.24 -18.12
CA LEU A 431 -11.36 -32.40 -18.42
C LEU A 431 -10.91 -31.57 -19.63
N ALA A 432 -11.74 -31.49 -20.67
CA ALA A 432 -11.47 -30.66 -21.84
C ALA A 432 -11.39 -29.14 -21.51
N ARG A 433 -12.22 -28.67 -20.54
CA ARG A 433 -12.14 -27.28 -20.10
C ARG A 433 -10.89 -27.02 -19.27
N LEU A 434 -10.54 -27.96 -18.37
CA LEU A 434 -9.30 -27.91 -17.60
C LEU A 434 -8.09 -27.78 -18.52
N GLU A 435 -7.97 -28.65 -19.53
CA GLU A 435 -6.91 -28.60 -20.53
C GLU A 435 -6.91 -27.30 -21.32
N GLY A 436 -8.09 -26.83 -21.75
CA GLY A 436 -8.23 -25.59 -22.54
C GLY A 436 -7.80 -24.32 -21.76
N ILE A 437 -8.01 -24.27 -20.46
CA ILE A 437 -7.61 -23.12 -19.63
C ILE A 437 -6.16 -23.22 -19.20
N VAL A 438 -5.71 -24.42 -18.76
CA VAL A 438 -4.32 -24.62 -18.31
C VAL A 438 -3.34 -24.60 -19.49
N GLY A 439 -3.84 -24.85 -20.71
CA GLY A 439 -3.01 -24.90 -21.94
C GLY A 439 -2.16 -26.16 -22.07
N SER A 440 -2.36 -27.16 -21.20
CA SER A 440 -1.67 -28.45 -21.27
C SER A 440 -2.54 -29.56 -20.68
N ALA A 441 -2.40 -30.77 -21.18
CA ALA A 441 -3.13 -31.92 -20.66
C ALA A 441 -2.83 -32.17 -19.18
N VAL A 442 -3.88 -32.38 -18.40
CA VAL A 442 -3.81 -32.80 -17.00
C VAL A 442 -4.50 -34.16 -16.90
N PRO A 443 -3.76 -35.24 -16.58
CA PRO A 443 -4.38 -36.55 -16.37
C PRO A 443 -5.50 -36.47 -15.33
N PRO A 444 -6.65 -37.16 -15.56
CA PRO A 444 -7.77 -37.12 -14.62
C PRO A 444 -7.41 -37.53 -13.19
N GLU A 445 -6.53 -38.52 -13.07
CA GLU A 445 -6.05 -39.02 -11.78
C GLU A 445 -5.15 -37.99 -11.06
N ASP A 446 -4.39 -37.20 -11.79
CA ASP A 446 -3.58 -36.11 -11.20
C ASP A 446 -4.49 -34.99 -10.71
N ALA A 447 -5.48 -34.60 -11.50
CA ALA A 447 -6.46 -33.59 -11.07
C ALA A 447 -7.21 -34.06 -9.81
N ALA A 448 -7.67 -35.31 -9.78
CA ALA A 448 -8.34 -35.86 -8.62
C ALA A 448 -7.42 -35.92 -7.40
N ARG A 449 -6.20 -36.40 -7.55
CA ARG A 449 -5.20 -36.48 -6.47
C ARG A 449 -4.89 -35.10 -5.87
N HIS A 450 -4.73 -34.06 -6.68
CA HIS A 450 -4.45 -32.72 -6.20
C HIS A 450 -5.63 -32.15 -5.39
N LEU A 451 -6.86 -32.38 -5.85
CA LEU A 451 -8.06 -31.97 -5.12
C LEU A 451 -8.26 -32.76 -3.82
N GLU A 452 -8.05 -34.09 -3.86
CA GLU A 452 -8.13 -34.95 -2.67
C GLU A 452 -7.07 -34.60 -1.61
N ALA A 453 -5.86 -34.20 -2.02
CA ALA A 453 -4.81 -33.73 -1.10
C ALA A 453 -5.25 -32.47 -0.34
N LEU A 454 -6.05 -31.60 -0.96
CA LEU A 454 -6.69 -30.42 -0.37
C LEU A 454 -8.03 -30.75 0.34
N GLU A 455 -8.34 -32.04 0.48
CA GLU A 455 -9.51 -32.55 1.17
C GLU A 455 -10.85 -32.23 0.48
N PHE A 456 -10.86 -32.07 -0.84
CA PHE A 456 -12.09 -32.13 -1.64
C PHE A 456 -12.52 -33.60 -1.80
N GLU A 457 -13.82 -33.84 -1.77
CA GLU A 457 -14.32 -35.18 -2.10
C GLU A 457 -14.50 -35.32 -3.61
N VAL A 458 -13.75 -36.21 -4.26
CA VAL A 458 -13.76 -36.38 -5.71
C VAL A 458 -14.41 -37.70 -6.10
N ARG A 459 -15.46 -37.63 -6.92
CA ARG A 459 -16.03 -38.79 -7.61
C ARG A 459 -15.47 -38.81 -9.05
N ARG A 460 -14.74 -39.87 -9.37
CA ARG A 460 -14.10 -40.07 -10.65
C ARG A 460 -15.12 -40.26 -11.76
N GLY A 461 -14.80 -39.82 -12.96
CA GLY A 461 -15.61 -39.84 -14.16
C GLY A 461 -15.16 -38.76 -15.15
N ASP A 462 -15.82 -38.66 -16.26
CA ASP A 462 -15.71 -37.49 -17.16
C ASP A 462 -17.12 -37.00 -17.42
N PRO A 463 -17.50 -35.84 -16.81
CA PRO A 463 -16.68 -34.96 -15.93
C PRO A 463 -16.46 -35.50 -14.51
N LEU A 464 -15.42 -35.01 -13.83
CA LEU A 464 -15.25 -35.25 -12.40
C LEU A 464 -16.35 -34.50 -11.60
N ARG A 465 -16.85 -35.10 -10.53
CA ARG A 465 -17.79 -34.44 -9.60
C ARG A 465 -17.13 -34.22 -8.26
N ILE A 466 -17.11 -32.96 -7.83
CA ILE A 466 -16.34 -32.49 -6.69
C ILE A 466 -17.27 -31.90 -5.63
N THR A 467 -17.26 -32.47 -4.41
CA THR A 467 -17.86 -31.82 -3.24
C THR A 467 -16.84 -30.88 -2.61
N VAL A 468 -17.17 -29.60 -2.53
CA VAL A 468 -16.29 -28.56 -1.98
C VAL A 468 -16.35 -28.62 -0.46
N PRO A 469 -15.21 -28.62 0.25
CA PRO A 469 -15.20 -28.62 1.70
C PRO A 469 -15.72 -27.27 2.28
N PRO A 470 -16.30 -27.28 3.50
CA PRO A 470 -16.98 -26.09 4.05
C PRO A 470 -16.05 -24.90 4.32
N TRP A 471 -14.75 -25.13 4.55
CA TRP A 471 -13.76 -24.05 4.73
C TRP A 471 -13.31 -23.36 3.44
N ARG A 472 -13.80 -23.81 2.26
CA ARG A 472 -13.53 -23.19 0.97
C ARG A 472 -14.78 -22.47 0.42
N PRO A 473 -15.13 -21.31 1.02
CA PRO A 473 -16.29 -20.53 0.58
C PRO A 473 -16.08 -19.88 -0.80
N ASP A 474 -14.84 -19.75 -1.22
CA ASP A 474 -14.38 -19.19 -2.48
C ASP A 474 -14.66 -20.08 -3.69
N VAL A 475 -14.63 -21.39 -3.51
CA VAL A 475 -14.82 -22.35 -4.61
C VAL A 475 -16.31 -22.53 -4.87
N THR A 476 -16.80 -21.90 -5.94
CA THR A 476 -18.21 -21.87 -6.32
C THR A 476 -18.47 -22.22 -7.78
N LEU A 477 -17.44 -22.15 -8.62
CA LEU A 477 -17.50 -22.38 -10.06
C LEU A 477 -16.52 -23.47 -10.50
N GLU A 478 -16.71 -23.97 -11.74
CA GLU A 478 -15.78 -24.89 -12.38
C GLU A 478 -14.37 -24.30 -12.51
N ASP A 479 -14.29 -23.00 -12.80
CA ASP A 479 -13.02 -22.31 -12.98
C ASP A 479 -12.21 -22.21 -11.69
N ASP A 480 -12.87 -22.11 -10.53
CA ASP A 480 -12.23 -22.16 -9.22
C ASP A 480 -11.57 -23.54 -8.98
N LEU A 481 -12.20 -24.63 -9.46
CA LEU A 481 -11.59 -25.96 -9.40
C LEU A 481 -10.40 -26.11 -10.32
N ILE A 482 -10.44 -25.44 -11.48
CA ILE A 482 -9.31 -25.40 -12.44
C ILE A 482 -8.11 -24.66 -11.81
N GLU A 483 -8.36 -23.53 -11.14
CA GLU A 483 -7.36 -22.82 -10.37
C GLU A 483 -6.72 -23.71 -9.31
N GLU A 484 -7.53 -24.43 -8.53
CA GLU A 484 -7.04 -25.35 -7.50
C GLU A 484 -6.13 -26.45 -8.07
N VAL A 485 -6.50 -27.05 -9.19
CA VAL A 485 -5.67 -28.05 -9.87
C VAL A 485 -4.37 -27.42 -10.41
N ALA A 486 -4.44 -26.26 -11.05
CA ALA A 486 -3.29 -25.59 -11.64
C ALA A 486 -2.26 -25.18 -10.58
N ARG A 487 -2.71 -24.51 -9.48
CA ARG A 487 -1.82 -24.09 -8.39
C ARG A 487 -1.25 -25.27 -7.60
N ALA A 488 -2.03 -26.36 -7.41
CA ALA A 488 -1.56 -27.54 -6.72
C ALA A 488 -0.58 -28.37 -7.54
N ARG A 489 -0.76 -28.41 -8.86
CA ARG A 489 0.20 -28.99 -9.80
C ARG A 489 1.51 -28.20 -9.87
N GLY A 490 1.43 -26.89 -9.74
CA GLY A 490 2.53 -25.93 -9.88
C GLY A 490 2.55 -25.30 -11.27
N TYR A 491 2.52 -23.96 -11.30
CA TYR A 491 2.53 -23.19 -12.54
C TYR A 491 3.81 -23.38 -13.37
N GLU A 492 4.92 -23.69 -12.70
CA GLU A 492 6.22 -23.99 -13.35
C GLU A 492 6.20 -25.28 -14.20
N ARG A 493 5.17 -26.12 -14.06
CA ARG A 493 4.97 -27.32 -14.87
C ARG A 493 4.12 -27.06 -16.11
N ILE A 494 3.57 -25.86 -16.27
CA ILE A 494 2.84 -25.47 -17.46
C ILE A 494 3.86 -25.09 -18.53
N PRO A 495 3.86 -25.75 -19.71
CA PRO A 495 4.84 -25.46 -20.74
C PRO A 495 4.65 -24.05 -21.29
N GLU A 496 5.75 -23.32 -21.46
CA GLU A 496 5.74 -22.06 -22.16
C GLU A 496 5.43 -22.28 -23.64
N ALA A 497 4.44 -21.58 -24.16
CA ALA A 497 4.12 -21.58 -25.58
C ALA A 497 4.37 -20.16 -26.14
N PRO A 498 5.04 -20.07 -27.32
CA PRO A 498 5.16 -18.78 -27.98
C PRO A 498 3.77 -18.27 -28.40
N LEU A 499 3.59 -16.97 -28.30
CA LEU A 499 2.36 -16.34 -28.81
C LEU A 499 2.28 -16.60 -30.34
N GLU A 500 1.25 -17.31 -30.78
CA GLU A 500 0.94 -17.42 -32.19
C GLU A 500 0.40 -16.07 -32.68
N THR A 501 1.26 -15.28 -33.33
CA THR A 501 0.84 -14.06 -34.01
C THR A 501 0.45 -14.43 -35.45
N ARG A 502 -0.80 -14.23 -35.79
CA ARG A 502 -1.32 -14.43 -37.17
C ARG A 502 -0.86 -13.33 -38.13
N GLY A 503 0.32 -12.77 -37.97
CA GLY A 503 0.92 -11.81 -38.92
C GLY A 503 0.21 -10.48 -39.08
N GLU A 504 -0.83 -10.21 -38.31
CA GLU A 504 -1.46 -8.90 -38.26
C GLU A 504 -0.62 -7.99 -37.35
N HIS A 505 0.17 -7.14 -37.97
CA HIS A 505 0.85 -6.08 -37.23
C HIS A 505 -0.19 -5.10 -36.72
N ALA A 506 -0.19 -4.86 -35.42
CA ALA A 506 -1.00 -3.80 -34.83
C ALA A 506 -0.64 -2.46 -35.51
N ILE A 507 -1.59 -1.91 -36.26
CA ILE A 507 -1.43 -0.59 -36.87
C ILE A 507 -1.54 0.44 -35.76
N ARG A 508 -0.45 1.15 -35.47
CA ARG A 508 -0.45 2.23 -34.51
C ARG A 508 -1.48 3.29 -34.91
N SER A 509 -2.28 3.69 -33.96
CA SER A 509 -3.25 4.77 -34.14
C SER A 509 -2.57 6.10 -34.48
N PRO A 510 -3.24 7.07 -35.11
CA PRO A 510 -2.70 8.41 -35.35
C PRO A 510 -2.25 9.07 -34.04
N ARG A 511 -2.97 8.84 -32.94
CA ARG A 511 -2.65 9.38 -31.60
C ARG A 511 -1.33 8.81 -31.08
N GLU A 512 -1.12 7.50 -31.16
CA GLU A 512 0.13 6.84 -30.74
C GLU A 512 1.32 7.32 -31.57
N ARG A 513 1.16 7.44 -32.89
CA ARG A 513 2.21 7.99 -33.77
C ARG A 513 2.57 9.45 -33.40
N LEU A 514 1.57 10.26 -33.07
CA LEU A 514 1.80 11.64 -32.64
C LEU A 514 2.60 11.69 -31.31
N ILE A 515 2.20 10.87 -30.34
CA ILE A 515 2.88 10.77 -29.03
C ILE A 515 4.35 10.38 -29.21
N GLU A 516 4.62 9.35 -30.01
CA GLU A 516 5.99 8.90 -30.27
C GLU A 516 6.82 9.96 -30.99
N ARG A 517 6.26 10.63 -31.99
CA ARG A 517 6.92 11.73 -32.70
C ARG A 517 7.21 12.88 -31.75
N ALA A 518 6.26 13.26 -30.92
CA ALA A 518 6.41 14.33 -29.93
C ALA A 518 7.53 14.02 -28.93
N ARG A 519 7.55 12.78 -28.43
CA ARG A 519 8.62 12.31 -27.53
C ARG A 519 9.99 12.31 -28.19
N ALA A 520 10.10 11.68 -29.34
CA ALA A 520 11.36 11.60 -30.07
C ALA A 520 11.92 12.99 -30.39
N ALA A 521 11.04 13.93 -30.76
CA ALA A 521 11.43 15.28 -31.07
C ALA A 521 11.97 16.05 -29.84
N MET A 522 11.42 15.86 -28.65
CA MET A 522 11.93 16.49 -27.42
C MET A 522 13.25 15.86 -26.97
N LEU A 523 13.37 14.52 -27.02
CA LEU A 523 14.61 13.81 -26.70
C LEU A 523 15.76 14.24 -27.64
N ALA A 524 15.49 14.35 -28.95
CA ALA A 524 16.49 14.80 -29.93
C ALA A 524 17.00 16.22 -29.67
N ARG A 525 16.28 17.03 -28.91
CA ARG A 525 16.64 18.39 -28.51
C ARG A 525 17.26 18.48 -27.11
N GLY A 526 17.58 17.32 -26.52
CA GLY A 526 18.27 17.23 -25.23
C GLY A 526 17.40 17.51 -24.01
N LEU A 527 16.07 17.35 -24.12
CA LEU A 527 15.21 17.34 -22.94
C LEU A 527 15.05 15.93 -22.41
N ASN A 528 14.92 15.80 -21.10
CA ASN A 528 14.63 14.53 -20.41
C ASN A 528 13.12 14.39 -20.18
N GLU A 529 12.58 13.19 -20.43
CA GLU A 529 11.18 12.92 -20.13
C GLU A 529 10.99 12.76 -18.61
N ALA A 530 10.03 13.48 -18.06
CA ALA A 530 9.59 13.37 -16.69
C ALA A 530 8.25 12.64 -16.63
N TRP A 531 8.02 11.97 -15.53
CA TRP A 531 6.72 11.39 -15.22
C TRP A 531 6.32 11.86 -13.83
N THR A 532 5.38 12.79 -13.81
CA THR A 532 4.94 13.42 -12.56
C THR A 532 3.55 12.94 -12.14
N THR A 533 3.23 13.15 -10.87
CA THR A 533 1.95 12.71 -10.32
C THR A 533 0.76 13.46 -10.93
N THR A 534 -0.31 12.72 -11.20
CA THR A 534 -1.59 13.29 -11.69
C THR A 534 -2.33 14.04 -10.58
N LEU A 535 -2.13 13.62 -9.33
CA LEU A 535 -2.72 14.24 -8.15
C LEU A 535 -1.79 15.31 -7.59
N ILE A 536 -2.34 16.51 -7.38
CA ILE A 536 -1.63 17.68 -6.88
C ILE A 536 -2.44 18.38 -5.79
N SER A 537 -1.86 19.36 -5.11
CA SER A 537 -2.59 20.18 -4.16
C SER A 537 -3.53 21.16 -4.86
N GLY A 538 -4.60 21.54 -4.18
CA GLY A 538 -5.53 22.54 -4.70
C GLY A 538 -4.88 23.94 -4.86
N ALA A 539 -3.85 24.25 -4.07
CA ALA A 539 -3.08 25.49 -4.22
C ALA A 539 -2.31 25.51 -5.54
N GLU A 540 -1.57 24.45 -5.84
CA GLU A 540 -0.83 24.31 -7.11
C GLU A 540 -1.76 24.33 -8.33
N ALA A 541 -2.91 23.66 -8.23
CA ALA A 541 -3.89 23.66 -9.33
C ALA A 541 -4.43 25.06 -9.63
N ARG A 542 -4.75 25.84 -8.59
CA ARG A 542 -5.19 27.25 -8.75
C ARG A 542 -4.12 28.14 -9.32
N ALA A 543 -2.90 28.03 -8.80
CA ALA A 543 -1.76 28.78 -9.32
C ALA A 543 -1.51 28.44 -10.81
N ALA A 544 -1.54 27.18 -11.16
CA ALA A 544 -1.30 26.71 -12.51
C ALA A 544 -2.42 27.12 -13.50
N ALA A 545 -3.68 27.14 -13.07
CA ALA A 545 -4.81 27.53 -13.93
C ALA A 545 -4.60 28.90 -14.59
N ALA A 546 -3.91 29.83 -13.93
CA ALA A 546 -3.57 31.14 -14.45
C ALA A 546 -2.68 31.09 -15.73
N LEU A 547 -1.91 30.02 -15.93
CA LEU A 547 -1.05 29.86 -17.12
C LEU A 547 -1.84 29.63 -18.40
N THR A 548 -2.95 28.93 -18.32
CA THR A 548 -3.76 28.57 -19.49
C THR A 548 -5.05 29.39 -19.58
N GLY A 549 -5.34 30.23 -18.58
CA GLY A 549 -6.61 30.93 -18.45
C GLY A 549 -7.77 29.96 -18.16
N ALA A 550 -7.46 28.79 -17.61
CA ALA A 550 -8.48 27.83 -17.23
C ALA A 550 -9.27 28.33 -16.01
N ASP A 551 -10.58 28.07 -16.00
CA ASP A 551 -11.44 28.40 -14.86
C ASP A 551 -11.06 27.53 -13.65
N PRO A 552 -10.62 28.12 -12.53
CA PRO A 552 -10.28 27.36 -11.31
C PRO A 552 -11.46 26.53 -10.76
N ALA A 553 -12.71 26.92 -11.05
CA ALA A 553 -13.89 26.17 -10.63
C ALA A 553 -14.05 24.84 -11.38
N ARG A 554 -13.33 24.66 -12.49
CA ARG A 554 -13.32 23.41 -13.26
C ARG A 554 -12.27 22.41 -12.81
N VAL A 555 -11.55 22.68 -11.73
CA VAL A 555 -10.59 21.72 -11.16
C VAL A 555 -11.33 20.53 -10.55
N VAL A 556 -10.92 19.32 -10.91
CA VAL A 556 -11.52 18.09 -10.43
C VAL A 556 -11.00 17.76 -9.04
N THR A 557 -11.86 17.80 -8.05
CA THR A 557 -11.52 17.52 -6.64
C THR A 557 -11.92 16.10 -6.25
N LEU A 558 -11.05 15.39 -5.54
CA LEU A 558 -11.34 14.06 -5.01
C LEU A 558 -12.28 14.14 -3.81
N ARG A 559 -13.22 13.21 -3.71
CA ARG A 559 -14.14 13.12 -2.56
C ARG A 559 -13.41 12.72 -1.26
N ASN A 560 -12.40 11.87 -1.35
CA ASN A 560 -11.68 11.28 -0.22
C ASN A 560 -10.16 11.23 -0.49
N PRO A 561 -9.49 12.40 -0.56
CA PRO A 561 -8.06 12.44 -0.81
C PRO A 561 -7.27 11.81 0.35
N LEU A 562 -6.14 11.15 0.03
CA LEU A 562 -5.24 10.59 1.04
C LEU A 562 -4.43 11.67 1.76
N SER A 563 -4.14 12.79 1.09
CA SER A 563 -3.41 13.93 1.63
C SER A 563 -3.86 15.22 0.96
N ARG A 564 -3.52 16.37 1.55
CA ARG A 564 -3.75 17.69 0.93
C ARG A 564 -2.89 17.92 -0.32
N ASP A 565 -1.76 17.25 -0.40
CA ASP A 565 -0.84 17.34 -1.55
C ASP A 565 -1.33 16.57 -2.77
N GLY A 566 -2.38 15.76 -2.62
CA GLY A 566 -2.99 14.96 -3.66
C GLY A 566 -4.52 15.04 -3.67
N GLU A 567 -5.09 16.22 -3.47
CA GLU A 567 -6.54 16.39 -3.34
C GLU A 567 -7.28 16.67 -4.65
N VAL A 568 -6.57 17.07 -5.71
CA VAL A 568 -7.15 17.40 -7.01
C VAL A 568 -6.38 16.78 -8.18
N LEU A 569 -7.07 16.60 -9.30
CA LEU A 569 -6.42 16.24 -10.56
C LEU A 569 -5.79 17.47 -11.20
N ARG A 570 -4.58 17.32 -11.75
CA ARG A 570 -3.85 18.40 -12.43
C ARG A 570 -4.61 18.93 -13.66
N PRO A 571 -4.79 20.25 -13.80
CA PRO A 571 -5.43 20.82 -14.99
C PRO A 571 -4.54 20.72 -16.24
N HIS A 572 -3.22 20.71 -16.07
CA HIS A 572 -2.19 20.53 -17.09
C HIS A 572 -0.85 20.14 -16.45
N LEU A 573 0.21 19.97 -17.24
CA LEU A 573 1.48 19.36 -16.83
C LEU A 573 2.44 20.31 -16.08
N ALA A 574 2.20 21.63 -16.10
CA ALA A 574 3.14 22.59 -15.50
C ALA A 574 3.41 22.39 -14.00
N PRO A 575 2.41 22.09 -13.14
CA PRO A 575 2.68 21.91 -11.70
C PRO A 575 3.72 20.82 -11.42
N GLY A 576 3.56 19.65 -12.04
CA GLY A 576 4.50 18.54 -11.89
C GLY A 576 5.90 18.88 -12.40
N LEU A 577 5.99 19.51 -13.56
CA LEU A 577 7.26 19.94 -14.15
C LEU A 577 7.96 21.01 -13.31
N LEU A 578 7.21 21.99 -12.78
CA LEU A 578 7.78 23.03 -11.90
C LEU A 578 8.28 22.43 -10.58
N ARG A 579 7.54 21.47 -10.00
CA ARG A 579 7.99 20.74 -8.82
C ARG A 579 9.28 19.96 -9.10
N ALA A 580 9.35 19.24 -10.21
CA ALA A 580 10.55 18.52 -10.64
C ALA A 580 11.72 19.47 -10.90
N CYS A 581 11.45 20.63 -11.51
CA CYS A 581 12.45 21.67 -11.72
C CYS A 581 13.01 22.20 -10.38
N ALA A 582 12.14 22.56 -9.45
CA ALA A 582 12.54 23.03 -8.11
C ALA A 582 13.44 22.01 -7.40
N LEU A 583 13.05 20.74 -7.43
CA LEU A 583 13.82 19.65 -6.81
C LEU A 583 15.23 19.54 -7.43
N ASN A 584 15.35 19.57 -8.74
CA ASN A 584 16.64 19.49 -9.41
C ASN A 584 17.53 20.71 -9.09
N LEU A 585 16.97 21.94 -9.12
CA LEU A 585 17.69 23.14 -8.74
C LEU A 585 18.18 23.10 -7.28
N GLN A 586 17.36 22.62 -6.35
CA GLN A 586 17.74 22.43 -4.94
C GLN A 586 18.86 21.41 -4.76
N HIS A 587 18.96 20.42 -5.64
CA HIS A 587 20.08 19.45 -5.66
C HIS A 587 21.32 19.98 -6.42
N GLY A 588 21.29 21.23 -6.89
CA GLY A 588 22.45 21.87 -7.49
C GLY A 588 22.63 21.61 -8.98
N GLU A 589 21.59 21.08 -9.68
CA GLU A 589 21.67 20.92 -11.13
C GLU A 589 21.77 22.28 -11.83
N PRO A 590 22.83 22.56 -12.61
CA PRO A 590 23.07 23.85 -13.21
C PRO A 590 22.14 24.18 -14.39
N ALA A 591 21.52 23.14 -14.99
CA ALA A 591 20.60 23.28 -16.12
C ALA A 591 19.51 22.23 -16.05
N VAL A 592 18.26 22.63 -16.05
CA VAL A 592 17.11 21.73 -16.02
C VAL A 592 16.36 21.82 -17.35
N ARG A 593 16.20 20.68 -18.03
CA ARG A 593 15.53 20.54 -19.32
C ARG A 593 14.61 19.34 -19.26
N LEU A 594 13.33 19.55 -19.01
CA LEU A 594 12.34 18.51 -18.79
C LEU A 594 11.18 18.65 -19.76
N PHE A 595 10.58 17.54 -20.13
CA PHE A 595 9.27 17.49 -20.76
C PHE A 595 8.45 16.33 -20.21
N GLU A 596 7.14 16.41 -20.34
CA GLU A 596 6.20 15.35 -20.01
C GLU A 596 5.10 15.30 -21.06
N ILE A 597 4.67 14.08 -21.44
CA ILE A 597 3.47 13.85 -22.25
C ILE A 597 2.47 13.13 -21.35
N GLY A 598 1.33 13.75 -21.12
CA GLY A 598 0.33 13.22 -20.20
C GLY A 598 -1.01 13.93 -20.29
N ALA A 599 -1.94 13.51 -19.45
CA ALA A 599 -3.28 14.08 -19.38
C ALA A 599 -3.35 15.28 -18.42
N GLY A 600 -4.10 16.31 -18.85
CA GLY A 600 -4.67 17.34 -18.00
C GLY A 600 -6.18 17.12 -17.87
N PHE A 601 -6.79 17.53 -16.75
CA PHE A 601 -8.17 17.23 -16.41
C PHE A 601 -8.97 18.48 -16.09
N ALA A 602 -10.26 18.47 -16.46
CA ALA A 602 -11.21 19.51 -16.08
C ALA A 602 -12.59 18.89 -15.85
N THR A 603 -13.39 19.47 -14.96
CA THR A 603 -14.80 19.10 -14.84
C THR A 603 -15.53 19.45 -16.13
N GLY A 604 -16.20 18.48 -16.72
CA GLY A 604 -16.99 18.59 -17.93
C GLY A 604 -18.51 18.65 -17.64
N SER A 605 -19.28 18.54 -18.68
CA SER A 605 -20.74 18.39 -18.60
C SER A 605 -21.20 16.95 -18.36
N ALA A 606 -20.29 15.98 -18.53
CA ALA A 606 -20.54 14.55 -18.31
C ALA A 606 -20.19 14.12 -16.87
N GLU A 607 -20.54 12.90 -16.52
CA GLU A 607 -20.21 12.29 -15.22
C GLU A 607 -18.68 12.12 -15.01
N LEU A 608 -17.96 11.86 -16.11
CA LEU A 608 -16.50 11.76 -16.11
C LEU A 608 -15.86 13.11 -16.45
N PRO A 609 -14.67 13.42 -15.90
CA PRO A 609 -13.93 14.62 -16.27
C PRO A 609 -13.55 14.63 -17.76
N ASP A 610 -13.43 15.84 -18.31
CA ASP A 610 -12.76 16.04 -19.60
C ASP A 610 -11.26 15.75 -19.42
N GLU A 611 -10.72 14.87 -20.25
CA GLU A 611 -9.30 14.51 -20.28
C GLU A 611 -8.68 14.99 -21.57
N ARG A 612 -7.56 15.74 -21.49
CA ARG A 612 -6.83 16.24 -22.65
C ARG A 612 -5.39 15.78 -22.66
N LEU A 613 -4.97 15.20 -23.77
CA LEU A 613 -3.57 14.85 -23.99
C LEU A 613 -2.76 16.10 -24.27
N MET A 614 -1.74 16.33 -23.46
CA MET A 614 -0.87 17.50 -23.52
C MET A 614 0.60 17.11 -23.58
N LEU A 615 1.43 18.04 -24.05
CA LEU A 615 2.86 18.03 -23.81
C LEU A 615 3.19 19.29 -23.00
N GLY A 616 3.90 19.13 -21.90
CA GLY A 616 4.54 20.20 -21.17
C GLY A 616 6.04 20.09 -21.32
N ALA A 617 6.74 21.22 -21.42
CA ALA A 617 8.20 21.24 -21.42
C ALA A 617 8.71 22.52 -20.75
N LEU A 618 9.85 22.42 -20.06
CA LEU A 618 10.52 23.57 -19.47
C LEU A 618 12.04 23.49 -19.63
N VAL A 619 12.65 24.67 -19.72
CA VAL A 619 14.10 24.83 -19.72
C VAL A 619 14.49 25.98 -18.82
N THR A 620 15.58 25.83 -18.06
CA THR A 620 16.16 26.83 -17.17
C THR A 620 17.62 26.55 -16.91
N GLY A 621 18.35 27.55 -16.42
CA GLY A 621 19.74 27.42 -16.01
C GLY A 621 20.73 27.63 -17.15
N ALA A 622 21.89 26.98 -17.06
CA ALA A 622 22.97 27.16 -18.03
C ALA A 622 22.60 26.69 -19.43
N ARG A 623 22.96 27.46 -20.45
CA ARG A 623 22.81 27.08 -21.87
C ARG A 623 23.60 25.80 -22.18
N TRP A 624 24.82 25.68 -21.63
CA TRP A 624 25.76 24.57 -21.80
C TRP A 624 26.28 24.12 -20.44
N ALA A 625 25.58 23.21 -19.78
CA ALA A 625 25.88 22.79 -18.38
C ALA A 625 27.30 22.25 -18.15
N HIS A 626 27.92 21.67 -19.19
CA HIS A 626 29.22 20.99 -19.07
C HIS A 626 30.27 21.45 -20.09
N ALA A 627 30.07 22.57 -20.76
CA ALA A 627 31.05 23.12 -21.72
C ALA A 627 32.12 23.92 -20.98
N HIS A 628 33.37 23.53 -21.15
CA HIS A 628 34.52 24.13 -20.46
C HIS A 628 34.92 25.49 -21.05
N ASP A 629 34.56 25.77 -22.32
CA ASP A 629 34.90 26.96 -23.11
C ASP A 629 33.76 27.98 -23.23
N GLN A 630 32.59 27.63 -22.77
CA GLN A 630 31.41 28.48 -22.83
C GLN A 630 31.12 29.06 -21.45
N SER A 631 31.47 30.33 -21.26
CA SER A 631 31.13 31.01 -20.03
C SER A 631 29.63 31.00 -19.78
N GLN A 632 29.25 30.80 -18.57
CA GLN A 632 27.96 30.88 -17.85
C GLN A 632 26.78 31.59 -18.57
N GLN A 633 26.58 31.32 -19.87
CA GLN A 633 25.39 31.80 -20.56
C GLN A 633 24.15 31.06 -20.06
N VAL A 634 23.15 31.83 -19.67
CA VAL A 634 21.85 31.26 -19.23
C VAL A 634 20.95 31.16 -20.46
N VAL A 635 20.11 30.13 -20.46
CA VAL A 635 19.04 29.94 -21.46
C VAL A 635 18.17 31.20 -21.48
N ASP A 636 18.03 31.79 -22.66
CA ASP A 636 17.16 32.95 -22.90
C ASP A 636 15.85 32.54 -23.63
N PHE A 637 15.05 33.55 -23.95
CA PHE A 637 13.78 33.33 -24.64
C PHE A 637 13.99 32.82 -26.08
N GLU A 638 15.03 33.30 -26.76
CA GLU A 638 15.37 32.92 -28.12
C GLU A 638 15.77 31.44 -28.21
N ASP A 639 16.56 30.99 -27.26
CA ASP A 639 16.90 29.56 -27.11
C ASP A 639 15.66 28.71 -26.94
N ALA A 640 14.80 29.06 -25.98
CA ALA A 640 13.59 28.36 -25.70
C ALA A 640 12.61 28.36 -26.89
N LYS A 641 12.41 29.51 -27.51
CA LYS A 641 11.56 29.66 -28.69
C LYS A 641 12.06 28.81 -29.85
N GLY A 642 13.37 28.79 -30.10
CA GLY A 642 13.97 27.92 -31.12
C GLY A 642 13.71 26.45 -30.89
N LEU A 643 13.80 25.97 -29.64
CA LEU A 643 13.43 24.59 -29.28
C LEU A 643 11.97 24.30 -29.60
N TRP A 644 11.05 25.20 -29.24
CA TRP A 644 9.62 25.01 -29.46
C TRP A 644 9.25 25.08 -30.93
N GLU A 645 9.84 26.01 -31.72
CA GLU A 645 9.65 26.11 -33.16
C GLU A 645 10.16 24.86 -33.90
N ALA A 646 11.32 24.36 -33.52
CA ALA A 646 11.85 23.12 -34.06
C ALA A 646 10.96 21.91 -33.72
N TRP A 647 10.41 21.86 -32.49
CA TRP A 647 9.45 20.84 -32.14
C TRP A 647 8.15 20.92 -32.96
N LEU A 648 7.56 22.14 -33.08
CA LEU A 648 6.34 22.35 -33.89
C LEU A 648 6.53 21.95 -35.36
N SER A 649 7.72 22.20 -35.92
CA SER A 649 8.09 21.76 -37.25
C SER A 649 8.08 20.23 -37.39
N GLU A 650 8.64 19.51 -36.41
CA GLU A 650 8.58 18.04 -36.39
C GLU A 650 7.16 17.51 -36.23
N MET A 651 6.30 18.21 -35.50
CA MET A 651 4.87 17.90 -35.39
C MET A 651 4.12 18.19 -36.68
N ARG A 652 4.77 18.80 -37.69
CA ARG A 652 4.19 19.20 -38.98
C ARG A 652 3.01 20.11 -38.80
N VAL A 653 3.08 20.99 -37.83
CA VAL A 653 2.11 22.06 -37.63
C VAL A 653 2.21 23.05 -38.78
N ASP A 654 1.11 23.33 -39.43
CA ASP A 654 1.06 24.26 -40.54
C ASP A 654 1.13 25.72 -40.05
N THR A 655 2.10 26.46 -40.52
CA THR A 655 2.29 27.90 -40.27
C THR A 655 1.93 28.35 -38.85
N PRO A 656 2.74 27.93 -37.80
CA PRO A 656 2.43 28.32 -36.46
C PRO A 656 2.55 29.83 -36.26
N GLU A 657 1.48 30.42 -35.74
CA GLU A 657 1.44 31.89 -35.48
C GLU A 657 1.67 32.16 -34.02
N TRP A 658 2.73 32.90 -33.72
CA TRP A 658 3.04 33.40 -32.39
C TRP A 658 2.37 34.74 -32.14
N GLN A 659 1.47 34.80 -31.16
CA GLN A 659 0.79 36.02 -30.77
C GLN A 659 1.09 36.30 -29.29
N THR A 660 1.37 37.60 -28.97
CA THR A 660 1.61 37.97 -27.57
C THR A 660 0.42 37.58 -26.70
N TYR A 661 0.69 36.92 -25.59
CA TYR A 661 -0.31 36.53 -24.63
C TYR A 661 -0.08 37.21 -23.28
N SER A 662 -1.14 37.69 -22.62
CA SER A 662 -1.06 38.43 -21.37
C SER A 662 -1.99 37.78 -20.34
N GLY A 663 -1.63 36.58 -19.88
CA GLY A 663 -2.33 35.88 -18.80
C GLY A 663 -1.70 36.17 -17.44
N GLU A 664 -2.46 36.07 -16.35
CA GLU A 664 -2.00 36.42 -14.99
C GLU A 664 -0.82 35.54 -14.51
N GLY A 665 -0.73 34.28 -14.95
CA GLY A 665 0.37 33.38 -14.61
C GLY A 665 1.69 33.65 -15.32
N TRP A 666 1.74 34.57 -16.29
CA TRP A 666 2.91 34.85 -17.11
C TRP A 666 3.56 36.18 -16.79
N LYS A 667 4.87 36.28 -17.04
CA LYS A 667 5.60 37.52 -16.97
C LYS A 667 5.13 38.45 -18.11
N PRO A 668 4.72 39.67 -17.82
CA PRO A 668 4.28 40.61 -18.86
C PRO A 668 5.33 40.82 -19.95
N GLY A 669 4.91 40.72 -21.21
CA GLY A 669 5.78 40.89 -22.37
C GLY A 669 6.73 39.73 -22.69
N ALA A 670 6.67 38.65 -21.93
CA ALA A 670 7.55 37.49 -22.11
C ALA A 670 6.75 36.17 -22.29
N SER A 671 5.56 36.26 -22.88
CA SER A 671 4.71 35.07 -23.16
C SER A 671 3.93 35.24 -24.47
N ALA A 672 3.64 34.12 -25.08
CA ALA A 672 2.91 34.00 -26.33
C ALA A 672 1.93 32.82 -26.32
N GLU A 673 0.85 32.94 -27.05
CA GLU A 673 0.08 31.81 -27.53
C GLU A 673 0.52 31.45 -28.95
N VAL A 674 0.48 30.11 -29.22
CA VAL A 674 0.75 29.59 -30.57
C VAL A 674 -0.55 29.14 -31.17
N LYS A 675 -0.88 29.67 -32.34
CA LYS A 675 -2.06 29.29 -33.11
C LYS A 675 -1.66 28.63 -34.43
N SER A 676 -2.50 27.72 -34.87
CA SER A 676 -2.46 27.18 -36.23
C SER A 676 -3.87 27.16 -36.77
N LYS A 677 -4.06 27.69 -37.98
CA LYS A 677 -5.36 27.83 -38.63
C LYS A 677 -6.42 28.47 -37.70
N GLY A 678 -6.03 29.50 -36.97
CA GLY A 678 -6.89 30.21 -36.04
C GLY A 678 -7.18 29.52 -34.71
N SER A 679 -6.80 28.25 -34.52
CA SER A 679 -6.98 27.53 -33.30
C SER A 679 -5.70 27.57 -32.45
N ARG A 680 -5.85 27.84 -31.14
CA ARG A 680 -4.72 27.79 -30.22
C ARG A 680 -4.28 26.33 -29.97
N ILE A 681 -2.98 26.11 -30.12
CA ILE A 681 -2.35 24.78 -29.95
C ILE A 681 -1.33 24.75 -28.82
N ALA A 682 -0.81 25.88 -28.39
CA ALA A 682 0.16 25.95 -27.29
C ALA A 682 0.21 27.31 -26.60
N TRP A 683 0.81 27.33 -25.42
CA TRP A 683 1.30 28.51 -24.70
C TRP A 683 2.80 28.37 -24.49
N ALA A 684 3.53 29.47 -24.58
CA ALA A 684 4.96 29.52 -24.37
C ALA A 684 5.38 30.82 -23.67
N GLY A 685 6.40 30.76 -22.84
CA GLY A 685 6.95 31.94 -22.22
C GLY A 685 7.52 31.71 -20.83
N MET A 686 7.69 32.82 -20.12
CA MET A 686 8.18 32.80 -18.73
C MET A 686 7.01 32.91 -17.76
N PRO A 687 6.82 31.94 -16.86
CA PRO A 687 5.89 32.11 -15.74
C PRO A 687 6.26 33.34 -14.91
N SER A 688 5.27 33.98 -14.31
CA SER A 688 5.52 35.16 -13.47
C SER A 688 6.36 34.82 -12.24
N PRO A 689 7.22 35.74 -11.75
CA PRO A 689 7.99 35.50 -10.52
C PRO A 689 7.09 35.21 -9.31
N GLY A 690 5.88 35.74 -9.30
CA GLY A 690 4.87 35.45 -8.26
C GLY A 690 4.44 33.97 -8.26
N LEU A 691 4.20 33.46 -9.46
CA LEU A 691 3.82 32.05 -9.64
C LEU A 691 4.99 31.10 -9.32
N LEU A 692 6.21 31.41 -9.77
CA LEU A 692 7.38 30.57 -9.52
C LEU A 692 7.73 30.44 -8.03
N ARG A 693 7.39 31.44 -7.20
CA ARG A 693 7.58 31.38 -5.74
C ARG A 693 6.73 30.31 -5.06
N GLU A 694 5.61 29.91 -5.63
CA GLU A 694 4.81 28.79 -5.12
C GLU A 694 5.60 27.46 -5.13
N TRP A 695 6.61 27.37 -6.00
CA TRP A 695 7.53 26.22 -6.08
C TRP A 695 8.95 26.56 -5.62
N GLU A 696 9.17 27.71 -4.93
CA GLU A 696 10.49 28.13 -4.45
C GLU A 696 11.55 28.25 -5.57
N ILE A 697 11.11 28.63 -6.79
CA ILE A 697 12.01 28.82 -7.94
C ILE A 697 12.32 30.28 -8.10
N GLU A 698 13.61 30.66 -8.00
CA GLU A 698 14.11 32.03 -8.25
C GLU A 698 14.66 32.17 -9.66
N ALA A 699 15.13 31.08 -10.26
CA ALA A 699 15.70 31.10 -11.61
C ALA A 699 14.63 31.38 -12.68
N PRO A 700 15.00 32.08 -13.78
CA PRO A 700 14.10 32.24 -14.91
C PRO A 700 13.81 30.91 -15.57
N VAL A 701 12.52 30.56 -15.69
CA VAL A 701 12.05 29.34 -16.34
C VAL A 701 11.34 29.67 -17.63
N HIS A 702 11.65 28.97 -18.71
CA HIS A 702 10.91 29.00 -19.96
C HIS A 702 10.03 27.76 -20.07
N LEU A 703 8.73 27.97 -20.10
CA LEU A 703 7.71 26.94 -20.11
C LEU A 703 7.00 26.88 -21.46
N PHE A 704 6.67 25.67 -21.89
CA PHE A 704 5.86 25.37 -23.07
C PHE A 704 4.77 24.37 -22.72
N LEU A 705 3.53 24.66 -23.10
CA LEU A 705 2.37 23.80 -22.87
C LEU A 705 1.64 23.63 -24.20
N ALA A 706 1.68 22.47 -24.81
CA ALA A 706 1.01 22.15 -26.06
C ALA A 706 -0.17 21.21 -25.86
N ASP A 707 -1.26 21.49 -26.55
CA ASP A 707 -2.44 20.64 -26.64
C ASP A 707 -2.27 19.66 -27.82
N LEU A 708 -1.92 18.42 -27.52
CA LEU A 708 -1.70 17.38 -28.55
C LEU A 708 -2.99 16.95 -29.23
N GLU A 709 -4.15 17.05 -28.56
CA GLU A 709 -5.44 16.77 -29.19
C GLU A 709 -5.78 17.85 -30.24
N ALA A 710 -5.47 19.11 -29.95
CA ALA A 710 -5.66 20.18 -30.90
C ALA A 710 -4.74 20.03 -32.13
N ILE A 711 -3.50 19.51 -31.93
CA ILE A 711 -2.58 19.20 -33.04
C ILE A 711 -3.07 17.98 -33.83
N LEU A 712 -3.52 16.93 -33.15
CA LEU A 712 -4.04 15.72 -33.80
C LEU A 712 -5.26 15.98 -34.66
N GLY A 713 -6.10 16.94 -34.25
CA GLY A 713 -7.29 17.36 -35.01
C GLY A 713 -7.00 18.13 -36.28
N GLN A 714 -5.73 18.52 -36.53
CA GLN A 714 -5.33 19.25 -37.72
C GLN A 714 -4.84 18.30 -38.82
N PRO A 715 -5.10 18.62 -40.12
CA PRO A 715 -4.52 17.86 -41.22
C PRO A 715 -3.00 18.01 -41.20
N GLU A 716 -2.29 16.89 -41.29
CA GLU A 716 -0.83 16.89 -41.38
C GLU A 716 -0.38 17.63 -42.64
N THR A 717 0.46 18.64 -42.47
CA THR A 717 1.13 19.30 -43.58
C THR A 717 2.26 18.41 -44.07
N ARG A 718 2.12 17.87 -45.27
CA ARG A 718 3.21 17.16 -45.91
C ARG A 718 4.17 18.20 -46.49
N ALA A 719 5.35 18.33 -45.91
CA ALA A 719 6.41 19.11 -46.55
C ALA A 719 6.73 18.46 -47.89
N GLY A 720 6.49 19.18 -48.98
CA GLY A 720 6.92 18.76 -50.29
C GLY A 720 8.44 18.69 -50.32
N VAL A 721 9.01 17.69 -50.96
CA VAL A 721 10.46 17.65 -51.22
C VAL A 721 10.81 18.79 -52.18
N ARG A 722 11.53 19.76 -51.67
CA ARG A 722 12.13 20.81 -52.52
C ARG A 722 13.49 20.27 -52.98
N LEU A 723 13.64 20.08 -54.27
CA LEU A 723 14.95 19.74 -54.83
C LEU A 723 15.86 20.97 -54.72
N PRO A 724 17.17 20.79 -54.40
CA PRO A 724 18.12 21.86 -54.44
C PRO A 724 18.10 22.59 -55.78
N GLY A 725 18.16 23.91 -55.74
CA GLY A 725 18.21 24.70 -56.99
C GLY A 725 19.43 24.32 -57.84
N ARG A 726 19.26 24.18 -59.15
CA ARG A 726 20.36 23.85 -60.06
C ARG A 726 21.36 25.02 -60.26
N PHE A 727 20.89 26.23 -59.88
CA PHE A 727 21.69 27.44 -60.04
C PHE A 727 22.04 28.03 -58.67
N PRO A 728 23.27 28.60 -58.52
CA PRO A 728 23.67 29.18 -57.27
C PRO A 728 22.79 30.37 -56.88
N PRO A 729 22.38 30.48 -55.61
CA PRO A 729 21.62 31.63 -55.13
C PRO A 729 22.53 32.86 -55.02
N LEU A 730 21.92 34.03 -55.25
CA LEU A 730 22.52 35.32 -54.88
C LEU A 730 22.14 35.64 -53.42
N ARG A 731 23.12 36.06 -52.64
CA ARG A 731 22.94 36.46 -51.24
C ARG A 731 23.01 38.00 -51.12
N ARG A 732 22.16 38.56 -50.25
CA ARG A 732 22.13 39.96 -49.86
C ARG A 732 21.83 40.08 -48.38
N ASP A 733 22.56 40.92 -47.70
CA ASP A 733 22.27 41.30 -46.34
C ASP A 733 21.65 42.71 -46.37
N VAL A 734 20.57 42.89 -45.66
CA VAL A 734 19.88 44.19 -45.54
C VAL A 734 19.59 44.46 -44.10
N ALA A 735 19.83 45.68 -43.66
CA ALA A 735 19.52 46.11 -42.31
C ALA A 735 18.53 47.28 -42.35
N PHE A 736 17.45 47.15 -41.60
CA PHE A 736 16.42 48.19 -41.52
C PHE A 736 16.37 48.79 -40.13
N SER A 737 16.42 50.11 -40.02
CA SER A 737 16.07 50.81 -38.81
C SER A 737 14.55 50.96 -38.79
N VAL A 738 13.87 50.33 -37.82
CA VAL A 738 12.41 50.32 -37.68
C VAL A 738 12.02 50.86 -36.32
N PRO A 739 10.79 51.36 -36.13
CA PRO A 739 10.28 51.71 -34.81
C PRO A 739 10.42 50.54 -33.83
N ALA A 740 10.82 50.81 -32.59
CA ALA A 740 11.13 49.75 -31.60
C ALA A 740 9.97 48.76 -31.34
N GLY A 741 8.72 49.23 -31.56
CA GLY A 741 7.51 48.39 -31.42
C GLY A 741 7.19 47.50 -32.63
N THR A 742 7.91 47.70 -33.79
CA THR A 742 7.66 46.90 -35.00
C THR A 742 8.17 45.49 -34.83
N ARG A 743 7.33 44.49 -35.00
CA ARG A 743 7.75 43.07 -34.85
C ARG A 743 8.62 42.65 -36.03
N ALA A 744 9.71 41.89 -35.77
CA ALA A 744 10.56 41.38 -36.85
C ALA A 744 9.78 40.58 -37.90
N ARG A 745 8.79 39.78 -37.47
CA ARG A 745 7.89 39.02 -38.35
C ARG A 745 7.09 39.89 -39.29
N ASP A 746 6.67 41.10 -38.87
CA ASP A 746 5.90 41.99 -39.73
C ASP A 746 6.81 42.53 -40.85
N VAL A 747 8.07 42.83 -40.55
CA VAL A 747 9.09 43.21 -41.53
C VAL A 747 9.40 42.03 -42.46
N GLU A 748 9.59 40.81 -41.91
CA GLU A 748 9.83 39.58 -42.69
C GLU A 748 8.69 39.31 -43.69
N ALA A 749 7.43 39.43 -43.25
CA ALA A 749 6.26 39.24 -44.09
C ALA A 749 6.19 40.26 -45.25
N VAL A 750 6.54 41.54 -44.98
CA VAL A 750 6.62 42.61 -45.99
C VAL A 750 7.76 42.32 -46.97
N LEU A 751 8.92 41.91 -46.47
CA LEU A 751 10.06 41.53 -47.31
C LEU A 751 9.74 40.35 -48.21
N THR A 752 9.13 39.31 -47.67
CA THR A 752 8.72 38.13 -48.42
C THR A 752 7.68 38.44 -49.49
N GLY A 753 6.69 39.26 -49.15
CA GLY A 753 5.64 39.66 -50.10
C GLY A 753 6.21 40.52 -51.25
N ALA A 754 7.12 41.44 -50.95
CA ALA A 754 7.73 42.33 -51.96
C ALA A 754 8.75 41.62 -52.85
N ALA A 755 9.43 40.58 -52.29
CA ALA A 755 10.43 39.80 -53.02
C ALA A 755 9.82 38.85 -54.07
N GLY A 756 8.61 38.32 -53.80
CA GLY A 756 7.94 37.38 -54.66
C GLY A 756 8.62 36.00 -54.72
N GLU A 757 8.52 35.31 -55.84
CA GLU A 757 8.95 33.89 -55.98
C GLU A 757 10.47 33.68 -56.00
N TRP A 758 11.25 34.76 -56.16
CA TRP A 758 12.72 34.62 -56.24
C TRP A 758 13.38 34.52 -54.88
N LEU A 759 12.71 34.93 -53.78
CA LEU A 759 13.23 34.78 -52.42
C LEU A 759 13.14 33.29 -51.99
N SER A 760 14.30 32.65 -51.89
CA SER A 760 14.39 31.25 -51.46
C SER A 760 14.54 31.08 -49.96
N SER A 761 15.19 32.06 -49.30
CA SER A 761 15.27 32.09 -47.83
C SER A 761 15.43 33.52 -47.30
N ILE A 762 14.93 33.76 -46.13
CA ILE A 762 15.12 34.98 -45.33
C ILE A 762 15.46 34.56 -43.90
N GLU A 763 16.46 35.21 -43.33
CA GLU A 763 16.92 34.92 -41.97
C GLU A 763 17.21 36.22 -41.23
N LEU A 764 16.60 36.43 -40.07
CA LEU A 764 16.97 37.54 -39.20
C LEU A 764 18.24 37.11 -38.40
N PHE A 765 19.38 37.74 -38.68
CA PHE A 765 20.66 37.35 -38.05
C PHE A 765 21.18 38.36 -37.00
N ASP A 766 20.61 39.59 -36.98
CA ASP A 766 21.00 40.60 -35.98
C ASP A 766 19.83 41.52 -35.59
N VAL A 767 19.75 41.82 -34.30
CA VAL A 767 18.80 42.76 -33.72
C VAL A 767 19.58 43.72 -32.82
N TYR A 768 19.69 44.96 -33.22
CA TYR A 768 20.53 45.93 -32.49
C TYR A 768 19.72 47.15 -32.05
N ALA A 769 19.82 47.48 -30.79
CA ALA A 769 19.28 48.71 -30.21
C ALA A 769 20.32 49.32 -29.29
N GLY A 770 21.13 50.22 -29.80
CA GLY A 770 22.26 50.81 -29.08
C GLY A 770 22.83 52.07 -29.74
N PRO A 771 24.03 52.54 -29.36
CA PRO A 771 24.64 53.69 -29.92
C PRO A 771 24.69 53.67 -31.47
N GLY A 772 24.21 54.72 -32.13
CA GLY A 772 24.10 54.81 -33.60
C GLY A 772 22.71 54.37 -34.16
N THR A 773 21.79 53.97 -33.30
CA THR A 773 20.39 53.76 -33.67
C THR A 773 19.57 54.97 -33.19
N PRO A 774 18.69 55.59 -34.02
CA PRO A 774 17.88 56.71 -33.58
C PRO A 774 17.01 56.36 -32.40
N GLU A 775 16.73 57.34 -31.52
CA GLU A 775 15.88 57.13 -30.33
C GLU A 775 14.48 56.61 -30.74
N GLY A 776 14.01 55.59 -30.05
CA GLY A 776 12.74 54.91 -30.36
C GLY A 776 12.81 53.99 -31.57
N MET A 777 13.97 53.71 -32.13
CA MET A 777 14.17 52.80 -33.26
C MET A 777 15.04 51.61 -32.86
N ARG A 778 15.00 50.54 -33.62
CA ARG A 778 15.93 49.39 -33.55
C ARG A 778 16.30 48.94 -34.97
N SER A 779 17.46 48.35 -35.10
CA SER A 779 17.97 47.81 -36.36
C SER A 779 17.62 46.29 -36.42
N LEU A 780 17.05 45.87 -37.52
CA LEU A 780 16.80 44.45 -37.84
C LEU A 780 17.62 44.12 -39.09
N ALA A 781 18.51 43.14 -39.03
CA ALA A 781 19.36 42.75 -40.15
C ALA A 781 18.94 41.35 -40.66
N PHE A 782 18.64 41.27 -41.93
CA PHE A 782 18.18 40.07 -42.61
C PHE A 782 19.17 39.61 -43.67
N ALA A 783 19.50 38.31 -43.68
CA ALA A 783 20.18 37.64 -44.77
C ALA A 783 19.12 37.05 -45.74
N LEU A 784 19.25 37.47 -47.00
CA LEU A 784 18.31 37.10 -48.05
C LEU A 784 19.02 36.24 -49.10
N GLN A 785 18.37 35.19 -49.55
CA GLN A 785 18.84 34.39 -50.68
C GLN A 785 17.81 34.42 -51.81
N PHE A 786 18.30 34.72 -53.00
CA PHE A 786 17.47 34.78 -54.19
C PHE A 786 17.89 33.69 -55.16
N SER A 787 16.96 32.95 -55.71
CA SER A 787 17.22 31.90 -56.70
C SER A 787 16.11 31.82 -57.74
N HIS A 788 16.43 31.33 -58.92
CA HIS A 788 15.49 31.03 -59.95
C HIS A 788 15.62 29.55 -60.39
N PRO A 789 14.54 28.83 -60.65
CA PRO A 789 14.58 27.42 -60.98
C PRO A 789 15.30 27.09 -62.31
N GLU A 790 15.31 28.00 -63.26
CA GLU A 790 15.74 27.74 -64.63
C GLU A 790 17.06 28.45 -65.04
N ARG A 791 17.53 29.45 -64.28
CA ARG A 791 18.73 30.23 -64.58
C ARG A 791 19.35 30.89 -63.36
N THR A 792 20.55 31.38 -63.49
CA THR A 792 21.16 32.30 -62.50
C THR A 792 20.53 33.67 -62.63
N LEU A 793 20.22 34.30 -61.48
CA LEU A 793 19.76 35.68 -61.43
C LEU A 793 20.94 36.64 -61.65
N THR A 794 20.65 37.74 -62.31
CA THR A 794 21.64 38.83 -62.43
C THR A 794 21.59 39.77 -61.24
N GLU A 795 22.66 40.50 -60.99
CA GLU A 795 22.75 41.49 -59.91
C GLU A 795 21.72 42.62 -60.08
N SER A 796 21.47 43.09 -61.33
CA SER A 796 20.46 44.11 -61.57
C SER A 796 19.02 43.64 -61.29
N GLU A 797 18.69 42.35 -61.52
CA GLU A 797 17.38 41.78 -61.18
C GLU A 797 17.18 41.74 -59.70
N VAL A 798 18.17 41.27 -58.93
CA VAL A 798 18.10 41.18 -57.47
C VAL A 798 18.06 42.59 -56.86
N GLN A 799 18.80 43.56 -57.44
CA GLN A 799 18.77 44.95 -57.01
C GLN A 799 17.37 45.52 -57.14
N SER A 800 16.71 45.32 -58.29
CA SER A 800 15.33 45.78 -58.49
C SER A 800 14.33 45.17 -57.50
N VAL A 801 14.55 43.94 -57.10
CA VAL A 801 13.73 43.27 -56.02
C VAL A 801 14.03 43.94 -54.69
N GLN A 802 15.31 44.16 -54.37
CA GLN A 802 15.74 44.76 -53.11
C GLN A 802 15.18 46.21 -53.01
N ASP A 803 15.18 46.97 -54.05
CA ASP A 803 14.61 48.36 -54.06
C ASP A 803 13.11 48.31 -53.75
N ARG A 804 12.34 47.38 -54.32
CA ARG A 804 10.93 47.23 -54.00
C ARG A 804 10.73 46.78 -52.52
N MET A 805 11.60 45.91 -52.01
CA MET A 805 11.58 45.47 -50.61
C MET A 805 11.83 46.66 -49.66
N VAL A 806 12.82 47.54 -50.01
CA VAL A 806 13.13 48.74 -49.22
C VAL A 806 11.94 49.67 -49.20
N GLU A 807 11.31 49.96 -50.36
CA GLU A 807 10.14 50.80 -50.49
C GLU A 807 8.91 50.20 -49.70
N ALA A 808 8.70 48.89 -49.76
CA ALA A 808 7.64 48.22 -49.03
C ALA A 808 7.82 48.32 -47.52
N VAL A 809 9.04 48.11 -47.01
CA VAL A 809 9.35 48.22 -45.57
C VAL A 809 9.21 49.69 -45.13
N ALA A 810 9.62 50.64 -45.95
CA ALA A 810 9.45 52.04 -45.62
C ALA A 810 7.97 52.46 -45.53
N THR A 811 7.13 51.93 -46.43
CA THR A 811 5.71 52.26 -46.48
C THR A 811 4.88 51.56 -45.44
N GLN A 812 5.14 50.28 -45.22
CA GLN A 812 4.29 49.45 -44.38
C GLN A 812 4.77 49.31 -42.91
N CYS A 813 6.08 49.40 -42.70
CA CYS A 813 6.69 49.24 -41.36
C CYS A 813 7.34 50.56 -40.83
N GLY A 814 7.33 51.66 -41.62
CA GLY A 814 8.01 52.88 -41.25
C GLY A 814 9.53 52.71 -41.12
N GLY A 815 10.09 51.68 -41.74
CA GLY A 815 11.51 51.32 -41.66
C GLY A 815 12.35 52.05 -42.69
N ARG A 816 13.63 52.28 -42.39
CA ARG A 816 14.61 52.84 -43.30
C ARG A 816 15.79 51.93 -43.47
N LEU A 817 16.25 51.74 -44.72
CA LEU A 817 17.47 51.00 -44.97
C LEU A 817 18.62 51.70 -44.24
N ARG A 818 19.42 50.98 -43.52
CA ARG A 818 20.60 51.48 -42.84
C ARG A 818 21.75 51.44 -43.82
N GLU A 819 22.20 52.63 -44.22
CA GLU A 819 23.43 52.79 -45.00
C GLU A 819 24.64 52.43 -44.13
N ARG A 820 25.65 51.76 -44.67
CA ARG A 820 26.87 51.31 -43.98
C ARG A 820 27.57 52.38 -43.15
#